data_81ab98143d0ffb8f7900554afe21892e
#
_entry.id   81ab98143d0ffb8f7900554afe21892e
#
_cell.length_a   1.000
_cell.length_b   1.000
_cell.length_c   1.000
_cell.angle_alpha   90.00
_cell.angle_beta   90.00
_cell.angle_gamma   90.00
#
_symmetry.space_group_name_H-M   'P 1'
#
loop_
_entity.id
_entity.type
_entity.pdbx_description
1 polymer ?
#
loop_
_entity_poly.entity_id
_entity_poly.type
_entity_poly.pdbx_seq_one_letter_code
_entity_poly.pdbx_strand_id
1 'polypeptide(L)'
;MKFYIKHSMTGRLRVHMDMKHMSFKQADILEYYIKNIETVTSVKVYEKTCDAVIEFKGNKAQIINELKHFTYSQVAVPEDVLNSSGREMNSYYQDKLVNKVFLRAASKLFLPISVRNVVTTVKSVKYIGSGVKTLLKGKMEVPVLDATAIGVSILRNDYNTAGSVMFLLGIGEIMEEWTHKKSVGDLARTMSLNVSRVWLKTADTEVLVPVNEIKNGDEIIVHVSNVIPFDGVVVTGEAMVNQASLTGEAVPVSKNIGSAVFAGTVIEEGGLTIKVKQSGGNSKYDKIVKMIEESEKLKSGLESKAEHLADSLVPYTLGGTALTYLLTRNATKALSILMVDFSCALKLAMPITVLSAIRQAGQNDITVKGGKFLEAVAAADTIVFDKTGTLTKAAPTVKYVYSFNGDSEDELLRMAACMEEHFPHSMAKAVVDAAAKKNLRHEEMHTKVEYIVAHGISTTINNKKTIIGSYHFVFEDEGCTVPEGRQEMFDNLPEEYSHLYLAIEDKLAAVICIEDPVRPEAKEVISSLKELGISKVVMMTGDSERTAKAIAGKVGVDEYYSEVLPEDKASFVEKEKAAGRKVIMIGDGINDSPALSAADVGIAISDGAQIAREIADITVSADDLGQIVYLKDLSNNLIKKINRNYRTIVSFNSGLIALGVLGVIQPTTSALLHNTSTLFISMNSMKNITLAEEHK
;
A
#
# COMPACT_ATOMS: atom_id res chain seq x y z
N MET A 1 6.89 15.04 36.55
CA MET A 1 8.37 15.04 36.32
C MET A 1 8.92 16.46 36.42
N LYS A 2 10.22 16.68 36.81
CA LYS A 2 10.83 18.03 36.86
C LYS A 2 11.35 18.40 35.46
N PHE A 3 11.05 19.62 35.01
CA PHE A 3 11.52 20.18 33.75
C PHE A 3 11.58 21.69 33.83
N TYR A 4 12.33 22.35 32.94
CA TYR A 4 12.33 23.80 32.78
C TYR A 4 12.25 24.20 31.30
N ILE A 5 11.70 25.38 31.08
CA ILE A 5 11.53 25.93 29.73
C ILE A 5 12.82 26.60 29.32
N LYS A 6 13.53 26.09 28.32
CA LYS A 6 14.72 26.70 27.73
C LYS A 6 14.38 27.86 26.78
N HIS A 7 13.32 27.72 26.03
CA HIS A 7 12.93 28.72 25.03
C HIS A 7 11.42 28.63 24.77
N SER A 8 10.75 29.78 24.63
CA SER A 8 9.33 29.85 24.30
C SER A 8 9.07 30.95 23.28
N MET A 9 8.45 30.60 22.15
CA MET A 9 7.96 31.50 21.10
C MET A 9 6.50 31.21 20.82
N THR A 10 5.83 32.07 20.06
CA THR A 10 4.48 31.82 19.59
C THR A 10 4.45 30.54 18.74
N GLY A 11 3.66 29.54 19.15
CA GLY A 11 3.54 28.26 18.45
C GLY A 11 4.72 27.28 18.63
N ARG A 12 5.77 27.64 19.41
CA ARG A 12 6.93 26.76 19.63
C ARG A 12 7.47 26.85 21.05
N LEU A 13 7.68 25.68 21.68
CA LEU A 13 8.19 25.54 23.03
C LEU A 13 9.37 24.57 23.06
N ARG A 14 10.48 24.94 23.73
CA ARG A 14 11.59 24.03 24.01
C ARG A 14 11.71 23.81 25.50
N VAL A 15 11.58 22.57 25.92
CA VAL A 15 11.60 22.14 27.33
C VAL A 15 12.79 21.24 27.55
N HIS A 16 13.49 21.43 28.68
CA HIS A 16 14.54 20.53 29.11
C HIS A 16 14.03 19.68 30.27
N MET A 17 14.19 18.36 30.15
CA MET A 17 13.88 17.42 31.22
C MET A 17 15.05 17.36 32.22
N ASP A 18 14.76 17.56 33.51
CA ASP A 18 15.76 17.58 34.59
C ASP A 18 16.28 16.15 34.88
N MET A 19 17.06 15.64 33.93
CA MET A 19 17.71 14.31 34.02
C MET A 19 19.09 14.35 33.36
N LYS A 20 20.01 13.53 33.87
CA LYS A 20 21.40 13.49 33.37
C LYS A 20 21.54 12.76 32.02
N HIS A 21 20.74 11.72 31.83
CA HIS A 21 20.71 10.91 30.63
C HIS A 21 19.27 10.49 30.33
N MET A 22 18.90 10.49 29.06
CA MET A 22 17.62 9.98 28.56
C MET A 22 17.91 8.79 27.67
N SER A 23 17.33 7.63 27.98
CA SER A 23 17.42 6.47 27.11
C SER A 23 16.55 6.67 25.85
N PHE A 24 16.83 5.93 24.79
CA PHE A 24 16.00 5.96 23.57
C PHE A 24 14.52 5.66 23.89
N LYS A 25 14.29 4.62 24.69
CA LYS A 25 12.93 4.26 25.15
C LYS A 25 12.24 5.40 25.90
N GLN A 26 12.94 6.09 26.79
CA GLN A 26 12.38 7.26 27.49
C GLN A 26 12.08 8.41 26.55
N ALA A 27 12.94 8.65 25.55
CA ALA A 27 12.69 9.68 24.55
C ALA A 27 11.45 9.36 23.72
N ASP A 28 11.24 8.09 23.34
CA ASP A 28 10.08 7.64 22.57
C ASP A 28 8.78 7.73 23.37
N ILE A 29 8.80 7.33 24.66
CA ILE A 29 7.64 7.47 25.56
C ILE A 29 7.27 8.95 25.71
N LEU A 30 8.24 9.83 25.90
CA LEU A 30 8.00 11.25 26.04
C LEU A 30 7.46 11.87 24.75
N GLU A 31 8.03 11.50 23.59
CA GLU A 31 7.59 11.97 22.28
C GLU A 31 6.16 11.52 21.99
N TYR A 32 5.84 10.26 22.26
CA TYR A 32 4.49 9.71 22.11
C TYR A 32 3.48 10.45 23.00
N TYR A 33 3.79 10.64 24.29
CA TYR A 33 2.91 11.35 25.21
C TYR A 33 2.61 12.77 24.75
N ILE A 34 3.65 13.53 24.39
CA ILE A 34 3.49 14.93 23.96
C ILE A 34 2.73 15.01 22.65
N LYS A 35 2.96 14.07 21.70
CA LYS A 35 2.29 14.05 20.41
C LYS A 35 0.79 13.84 20.52
N ASN A 36 0.33 13.12 21.55
CA ASN A 36 -1.09 12.85 21.81
C ASN A 36 -1.82 14.00 22.53
N ILE A 37 -1.14 15.11 22.83
CA ILE A 37 -1.80 16.31 23.37
C ILE A 37 -2.46 17.05 22.21
N GLU A 38 -3.76 17.27 22.28
CA GLU A 38 -4.62 17.78 21.20
C GLU A 38 -4.13 19.09 20.55
N THR A 39 -3.44 19.94 21.33
CA THR A 39 -2.93 21.22 20.85
C THR A 39 -1.55 21.11 20.15
N VAL A 40 -0.89 19.96 20.20
CA VAL A 40 0.45 19.77 19.64
C VAL A 40 0.36 19.36 18.16
N THR A 41 1.05 20.11 17.31
CA THR A 41 1.12 19.83 15.87
C THR A 41 2.37 19.01 15.53
N SER A 42 3.48 19.23 16.21
CA SER A 42 4.68 18.42 16.04
C SER A 42 5.52 18.41 17.32
N VAL A 43 6.24 17.32 17.54
CA VAL A 43 7.18 17.21 18.66
C VAL A 43 8.44 16.46 18.23
N LYS A 44 9.57 16.87 18.75
CA LYS A 44 10.86 16.20 18.58
C LYS A 44 11.63 16.18 19.87
N VAL A 45 11.94 15.00 20.38
CA VAL A 45 12.70 14.79 21.61
C VAL A 45 14.15 14.46 21.25
N TYR A 46 15.09 15.13 21.90
CA TYR A 46 16.53 14.94 21.72
C TYR A 46 17.12 14.29 22.97
N GLU A 47 17.38 13.00 22.90
CA GLU A 47 17.86 12.19 24.02
C GLU A 47 19.23 12.65 24.55
N LYS A 48 20.15 13.05 23.66
CA LYS A 48 21.51 13.51 24.03
C LYS A 48 21.51 14.81 24.85
N THR A 49 20.54 15.67 24.64
CA THR A 49 20.41 16.96 25.33
C THR A 49 19.25 16.99 26.33
N CYS A 50 18.47 15.91 26.43
CA CYS A 50 17.27 15.79 27.26
C CYS A 50 16.25 16.91 26.98
N ASP A 51 16.17 17.40 25.74
CA ASP A 51 15.29 18.49 25.35
C ASP A 51 14.13 17.95 24.48
N ALA A 52 12.93 18.51 24.67
CA ALA A 52 11.81 18.35 23.78
C ALA A 52 11.49 19.68 23.08
N VAL A 53 11.41 19.68 21.77
CA VAL A 53 10.95 20.81 20.94
C VAL A 53 9.53 20.49 20.49
N ILE A 54 8.58 21.35 20.86
CA ILE A 54 7.16 21.15 20.68
C ILE A 54 6.60 22.31 19.85
N GLU A 55 5.95 22.00 18.74
CA GLU A 55 5.19 22.97 17.95
C GLU A 55 3.70 22.75 18.22
N PHE A 56 2.97 23.85 18.42
CA PHE A 56 1.58 23.74 18.88
C PHE A 56 0.72 24.88 18.35
N LYS A 57 -0.60 24.63 18.29
CA LYS A 57 -1.63 25.64 18.02
C LYS A 57 -2.48 25.80 19.27
N GLY A 58 -2.63 27.03 19.76
CA GLY A 58 -3.45 27.34 20.94
C GLY A 58 -2.65 27.68 22.19
N ASN A 59 -3.14 27.24 23.38
CA ASN A 59 -2.61 27.68 24.66
C ASN A 59 -1.48 26.79 25.17
N LYS A 60 -0.27 27.36 25.31
CA LYS A 60 0.90 26.67 25.89
C LYS A 60 0.71 26.19 27.34
N ALA A 61 -0.24 26.79 28.09
CA ALA A 61 -0.48 26.42 29.48
C ALA A 61 -1.00 24.98 29.61
N GLN A 62 -1.76 24.48 28.64
CA GLN A 62 -2.22 23.10 28.59
C GLN A 62 -1.03 22.13 28.49
N ILE A 63 -0.12 22.36 27.56
CA ILE A 63 1.09 21.52 27.38
C ILE A 63 1.95 21.51 28.65
N ILE A 64 2.14 22.67 29.29
CA ILE A 64 2.90 22.77 30.54
C ILE A 64 2.21 22.00 31.67
N ASN A 65 0.89 22.03 31.74
CA ASN A 65 0.11 21.31 32.75
C ASN A 65 0.22 19.80 32.55
N GLU A 66 0.07 19.31 31.30
CA GLU A 66 0.24 17.90 30.95
C GLU A 66 1.66 17.40 31.29
N LEU A 67 2.71 18.16 30.95
CA LEU A 67 4.10 17.82 31.28
C LEU A 67 4.36 17.75 32.78
N LYS A 68 3.65 18.54 33.63
CA LYS A 68 3.78 18.45 35.09
C LYS A 68 3.26 17.12 35.65
N HIS A 69 2.23 16.57 35.03
CA HIS A 69 1.61 15.30 35.44
C HIS A 69 2.28 14.08 34.77
N PHE A 70 3.15 14.29 33.80
CA PHE A 70 3.83 13.22 33.08
C PHE A 70 4.72 12.36 33.98
N THR A 71 4.57 11.04 33.88
CA THR A 71 5.43 10.04 34.55
C THR A 71 5.61 8.85 33.61
N TYR A 72 6.85 8.43 33.40
CA TYR A 72 7.18 7.33 32.45
C TYR A 72 6.46 6.01 32.76
N SER A 73 6.18 5.71 34.01
CA SER A 73 5.54 4.46 34.45
C SER A 73 4.02 4.42 34.22
N GLN A 74 3.40 5.56 33.96
CA GLN A 74 1.96 5.68 33.79
C GLN A 74 1.51 5.73 32.33
N VAL A 75 2.46 5.88 31.40
CA VAL A 75 2.16 5.96 29.96
C VAL A 75 2.33 4.58 29.35
N ALA A 76 1.22 3.97 28.98
CA ALA A 76 1.22 2.75 28.17
C ALA A 76 1.49 3.14 26.71
N VAL A 77 2.71 2.85 26.24
CA VAL A 77 3.09 3.08 24.84
C VAL A 77 3.06 1.72 24.12
N PRO A 78 2.39 1.63 22.98
CA PRO A 78 2.41 0.41 22.17
C PRO A 78 3.85 -0.02 21.85
N GLU A 79 4.15 -1.31 21.91
CA GLU A 79 5.50 -1.82 21.61
C GLU A 79 5.92 -1.48 20.19
N ASP A 80 4.99 -1.43 19.25
CA ASP A 80 5.24 -1.03 17.87
C ASP A 80 5.81 0.40 17.75
N VAL A 81 5.36 1.33 18.59
CA VAL A 81 5.89 2.70 18.64
C VAL A 81 7.33 2.72 19.16
N LEU A 82 7.62 1.91 20.18
CA LEU A 82 8.96 1.80 20.76
C LEU A 82 9.94 1.15 19.79
N ASN A 83 9.52 0.10 19.10
CA ASN A 83 10.36 -0.64 18.15
C ASN A 83 10.56 0.12 16.83
N SER A 84 9.64 1.01 16.46
CA SER A 84 9.66 1.74 15.19
C SER A 84 10.36 3.12 15.26
N SER A 85 10.86 3.56 16.40
CA SER A 85 11.39 4.93 16.57
C SER A 85 12.60 5.24 15.67
N GLY A 86 13.36 4.22 15.28
CA GLY A 86 14.56 4.35 14.44
C GLY A 86 15.71 5.13 15.10
N ARG A 87 15.59 5.53 16.36
CA ARG A 87 16.63 6.30 17.09
C ARG A 87 17.92 5.52 17.25
N GLU A 88 17.80 4.27 17.68
CA GLU A 88 18.94 3.38 17.87
C GLU A 88 19.70 3.15 16.55
N MET A 89 18.96 2.86 15.49
CA MET A 89 19.51 2.71 14.14
C MET A 89 20.23 3.99 13.67
N ASN A 90 19.61 5.16 13.82
CA ASN A 90 20.22 6.42 13.41
C ASN A 90 21.48 6.73 14.23
N SER A 91 21.47 6.49 15.56
CA SER A 91 22.64 6.65 16.41
C SER A 91 23.77 5.72 16.00
N TYR A 92 23.48 4.44 15.75
CA TYR A 92 24.46 3.46 15.30
C TYR A 92 25.19 3.89 14.02
N TYR A 93 24.47 4.32 12.99
CA TYR A 93 25.11 4.76 11.73
C TYR A 93 25.84 6.08 11.87
N GLN A 94 25.34 7.03 12.68
CA GLN A 94 26.07 8.27 13.00
C GLN A 94 27.39 7.97 13.69
N ASP A 95 27.38 7.10 14.70
CA ASP A 95 28.59 6.72 15.41
C ASP A 95 29.59 5.98 14.51
N LYS A 96 29.10 5.10 13.62
CA LYS A 96 29.88 4.38 12.61
C LYS A 96 30.56 5.36 11.64
N LEU A 97 29.85 6.40 11.19
CA LEU A 97 30.41 7.46 10.34
C LEU A 97 31.46 8.32 11.10
N VAL A 98 31.09 8.80 12.29
CA VAL A 98 32.00 9.62 13.12
C VAL A 98 33.26 8.85 13.43
N ASN A 99 33.18 7.60 13.86
CA ASN A 99 34.34 6.75 14.15
C ASN A 99 35.21 6.55 12.90
N LYS A 100 34.64 6.36 11.71
CA LYS A 100 35.40 6.20 10.47
C LYS A 100 36.15 7.46 10.09
N VAL A 101 35.52 8.63 10.23
CA VAL A 101 36.17 9.95 10.02
C VAL A 101 37.27 10.19 11.04
N PHE A 102 36.98 9.95 12.34
CA PHE A 102 37.93 10.10 13.41
C PHE A 102 39.17 9.22 13.25
N LEU A 103 38.97 7.91 12.94
CA LEU A 103 40.07 6.99 12.70
C LEU A 103 40.93 7.41 11.48
N ARG A 104 40.31 7.98 10.44
CA ARG A 104 41.05 8.52 9.29
C ARG A 104 41.88 9.73 9.67
N ALA A 105 41.29 10.66 10.41
CA ALA A 105 42.02 11.85 10.91
C ALA A 105 43.18 11.47 11.86
N ALA A 106 42.88 10.58 12.82
CA ALA A 106 43.87 10.08 13.75
C ALA A 106 45.04 9.34 13.04
N SER A 107 44.71 8.49 12.04
CA SER A 107 45.73 7.80 11.28
C SER A 107 46.63 8.75 10.48
N LYS A 108 46.08 9.85 9.94
CA LYS A 108 46.87 10.88 9.26
C LYS A 108 47.75 11.69 10.19
N LEU A 109 47.30 11.93 11.45
CA LEU A 109 48.00 12.79 12.42
C LEU A 109 49.08 12.02 13.20
N PHE A 110 48.80 10.78 13.60
CA PHE A 110 49.64 10.06 14.56
C PHE A 110 50.45 8.90 13.97
N LEU A 111 50.08 8.36 12.77
CA LEU A 111 50.81 7.24 12.19
C LEU A 111 51.89 7.69 11.22
N PRO A 112 53.13 7.14 11.34
CA PRO A 112 54.20 7.33 10.36
C PRO A 112 53.74 6.91 8.94
N ILE A 113 54.33 7.57 7.92
CA ILE A 113 53.94 7.31 6.50
C ILE A 113 54.11 5.85 6.12
N SER A 114 55.22 5.22 6.58
CA SER A 114 55.50 3.79 6.30
C SER A 114 54.41 2.86 6.86
N VAL A 115 53.99 3.08 8.11
CA VAL A 115 52.90 2.29 8.74
C VAL A 115 51.58 2.51 8.02
N ARG A 116 51.30 3.74 7.66
CA ARG A 116 50.09 4.12 6.95
C ARG A 116 50.02 3.47 5.57
N ASN A 117 51.14 3.36 4.85
CA ASN A 117 51.23 2.66 3.56
C ASN A 117 50.96 1.17 3.72
N VAL A 118 51.53 0.52 4.73
CA VAL A 118 51.25 -0.89 5.04
C VAL A 118 49.78 -1.10 5.35
N VAL A 119 49.18 -0.28 6.21
CA VAL A 119 47.73 -0.37 6.53
C VAL A 119 46.86 -0.17 5.28
N THR A 120 47.25 0.76 4.41
CA THR A 120 46.54 1.00 3.14
C THR A 120 46.61 -0.23 2.24
N THR A 121 47.78 -0.85 2.08
CA THR A 121 48.00 -2.06 1.31
C THR A 121 47.17 -3.24 1.87
N VAL A 122 47.18 -3.46 3.17
CA VAL A 122 46.38 -4.51 3.80
C VAL A 122 44.88 -4.29 3.57
N LYS A 123 44.41 -3.06 3.74
CA LYS A 123 42.97 -2.75 3.48
C LYS A 123 42.57 -2.91 2.01
N SER A 124 43.49 -2.72 1.06
CA SER A 124 43.20 -2.85 -0.36
C SER A 124 42.90 -4.30 -0.78
N VAL A 125 43.38 -5.30 -0.01
CA VAL A 125 43.15 -6.73 -0.32
C VAL A 125 41.66 -7.05 -0.37
N LYS A 126 40.84 -6.45 0.49
CA LYS A 126 39.36 -6.60 0.48
C LYS A 126 38.78 -6.18 -0.87
N TYR A 127 39.14 -5.00 -1.36
CA TYR A 127 38.58 -4.42 -2.59
C TYR A 127 39.12 -5.12 -3.84
N ILE A 128 40.42 -5.38 -3.90
CA ILE A 128 41.05 -6.10 -5.01
C ILE A 128 40.50 -7.53 -5.09
N GLY A 129 40.37 -8.21 -3.94
CA GLY A 129 39.78 -9.56 -3.86
C GLY A 129 38.32 -9.59 -4.33
N SER A 130 37.53 -8.57 -4.01
CA SER A 130 36.14 -8.44 -4.49
C SER A 130 36.09 -8.29 -6.01
N GLY A 131 36.92 -7.42 -6.60
CA GLY A 131 37.00 -7.24 -8.05
C GLY A 131 37.44 -8.50 -8.79
N VAL A 132 38.46 -9.19 -8.28
CA VAL A 132 38.94 -10.47 -8.87
C VAL A 132 37.83 -11.52 -8.79
N LYS A 133 37.13 -11.64 -7.64
CA LYS A 133 36.03 -12.60 -7.51
C LYS A 133 34.91 -12.33 -8.50
N THR A 134 34.59 -11.05 -8.76
CA THR A 134 33.58 -10.64 -9.75
C THR A 134 34.02 -11.02 -11.18
N LEU A 135 35.27 -10.76 -11.53
CA LEU A 135 35.82 -11.18 -12.83
C LEU A 135 35.82 -12.70 -13.03
N LEU A 136 36.19 -13.47 -11.98
CA LEU A 136 36.15 -14.93 -12.03
C LEU A 136 34.75 -15.49 -12.24
N LYS A 137 33.71 -14.75 -11.89
CA LYS A 137 32.31 -15.09 -12.22
C LYS A 137 31.89 -14.70 -13.63
N GLY A 138 32.79 -14.18 -14.45
CA GLY A 138 32.50 -13.69 -15.79
C GLY A 138 31.68 -12.37 -15.83
N LYS A 139 31.66 -11.61 -14.74
CA LYS A 139 30.90 -10.38 -14.64
C LYS A 139 31.80 -9.16 -14.61
N MET A 140 31.39 -8.10 -15.29
CA MET A 140 32.03 -6.79 -15.26
C MET A 140 31.15 -5.79 -14.55
N GLU A 141 31.26 -5.73 -13.22
CA GLU A 141 30.48 -4.88 -12.33
C GLU A 141 31.40 -3.89 -11.59
N VAL A 142 30.83 -2.95 -10.85
CA VAL A 142 31.55 -1.87 -10.13
C VAL A 142 32.75 -2.34 -9.28
N PRO A 143 32.72 -3.48 -8.56
CA PRO A 143 33.89 -3.95 -7.83
C PRO A 143 35.17 -4.10 -8.69
N VAL A 144 35.02 -4.27 -10.00
CA VAL A 144 36.16 -4.35 -10.92
C VAL A 144 36.78 -2.97 -11.14
N LEU A 145 35.96 -1.90 -11.21
CA LEU A 145 36.43 -0.51 -11.31
C LEU A 145 37.19 -0.12 -10.05
N ASP A 146 36.63 -0.40 -8.88
CA ASP A 146 37.24 -0.09 -7.57
C ASP A 146 38.59 -0.81 -7.41
N ALA A 147 38.61 -2.12 -7.73
CA ALA A 147 39.84 -2.91 -7.67
C ALA A 147 40.90 -2.36 -8.60
N THR A 148 40.53 -1.96 -9.83
CA THR A 148 41.46 -1.38 -10.81
C THR A 148 41.97 -0.03 -10.33
N ALA A 149 41.12 0.86 -9.83
CA ALA A 149 41.52 2.17 -9.34
C ALA A 149 42.48 2.09 -8.15
N ILE A 150 42.15 1.23 -7.17
CA ILE A 150 42.97 1.02 -5.98
C ILE A 150 44.28 0.32 -6.34
N GLY A 151 44.20 -0.74 -7.17
CA GLY A 151 45.38 -1.51 -7.61
C GLY A 151 46.40 -0.67 -8.38
N VAL A 152 45.94 0.10 -9.38
CA VAL A 152 46.80 1.02 -10.15
C VAL A 152 47.42 2.08 -9.25
N SER A 153 46.67 2.64 -8.28
CA SER A 153 47.20 3.63 -7.33
C SER A 153 48.31 3.05 -6.47
N ILE A 154 48.18 1.81 -5.97
CA ILE A 154 49.18 1.14 -5.15
C ILE A 154 50.43 0.80 -6.00
N LEU A 155 50.27 0.28 -7.24
CA LEU A 155 51.38 -0.02 -8.16
C LEU A 155 52.22 1.22 -8.48
N ARG A 156 51.59 2.42 -8.42
CA ARG A 156 52.26 3.71 -8.59
C ARG A 156 52.83 4.28 -7.33
N ASN A 157 52.82 3.56 -6.21
CA ASN A 157 53.14 4.04 -4.87
C ASN A 157 52.33 5.26 -4.39
N ASP A 158 51.16 5.52 -4.98
CA ASP A 158 50.23 6.56 -4.55
C ASP A 158 49.22 6.03 -3.51
N TYR A 159 49.77 5.74 -2.33
CA TYR A 159 48.98 5.23 -1.20
C TYR A 159 47.97 6.27 -0.65
N ASN A 160 48.21 7.57 -0.91
CA ASN A 160 47.28 8.62 -0.50
C ASN A 160 45.98 8.56 -1.32
N THR A 161 46.09 8.42 -2.65
CA THR A 161 44.93 8.24 -3.54
C THR A 161 44.23 6.95 -3.20
N ALA A 162 44.93 5.80 -3.15
CA ALA A 162 44.32 4.50 -2.81
C ALA A 162 43.58 4.56 -1.46
N GLY A 163 44.22 5.14 -0.42
CA GLY A 163 43.59 5.26 0.88
C GLY A 163 42.40 6.23 0.91
N SER A 164 42.40 7.28 0.08
CA SER A 164 41.27 8.22 -0.02
C SER A 164 40.07 7.60 -0.75
N VAL A 165 40.33 6.86 -1.83
CA VAL A 165 39.33 6.11 -2.56
C VAL A 165 38.64 5.10 -1.61
N MET A 166 39.41 4.22 -0.95
CA MET A 166 38.86 3.26 0.02
C MET A 166 38.08 3.90 1.16
N PHE A 167 38.51 5.09 1.63
CA PHE A 167 37.79 5.84 2.65
C PHE A 167 36.42 6.34 2.13
N LEU A 168 36.42 6.95 0.94
CA LEU A 168 35.21 7.46 0.32
C LEU A 168 34.20 6.35 -0.03
N LEU A 169 34.68 5.24 -0.60
CA LEU A 169 33.87 4.05 -0.85
C LEU A 169 33.22 3.55 0.44
N GLY A 170 34.01 3.43 1.50
CA GLY A 170 33.46 2.95 2.76
C GLY A 170 32.57 3.98 3.52
N ILE A 171 32.64 5.27 3.22
CA ILE A 171 31.62 6.25 3.65
C ILE A 171 30.35 6.02 2.82
N GLY A 172 30.50 5.85 1.50
CA GLY A 172 29.40 5.54 0.60
C GLY A 172 28.60 4.31 1.06
N GLU A 173 29.27 3.18 1.31
CA GLU A 173 28.66 1.93 1.82
C GLU A 173 27.82 2.18 3.10
N ILE A 174 28.36 2.95 4.08
CA ILE A 174 27.65 3.25 5.33
C ILE A 174 26.42 4.13 5.07
N MET A 175 26.54 5.14 4.21
CA MET A 175 25.47 6.05 3.87
C MET A 175 24.35 5.35 3.10
N GLU A 176 24.72 4.46 2.19
CA GLU A 176 23.78 3.63 1.41
C GLU A 176 22.96 2.73 2.34
N GLU A 177 23.64 1.94 3.18
CA GLU A 177 23.00 1.05 4.14
C GLU A 177 22.08 1.82 5.10
N TRP A 178 22.54 2.98 5.62
CA TRP A 178 21.75 3.82 6.50
C TRP A 178 20.51 4.38 5.82
N THR A 179 20.67 4.92 4.60
CA THR A 179 19.57 5.53 3.85
C THR A 179 18.51 4.49 3.48
N HIS A 180 18.94 3.30 3.06
CA HIS A 180 18.05 2.17 2.77
C HIS A 180 17.25 1.75 4.00
N LYS A 181 17.92 1.42 5.11
CA LYS A 181 17.26 1.02 6.37
C LYS A 181 16.33 2.10 6.91
N LYS A 182 16.71 3.37 6.78
CA LYS A 182 15.86 4.49 7.19
C LYS A 182 14.61 4.59 6.35
N SER A 183 14.70 4.42 5.02
CA SER A 183 13.53 4.43 4.13
C SER A 183 12.56 3.29 4.44
N VAL A 184 13.07 2.07 4.64
CA VAL A 184 12.26 0.91 5.04
C VAL A 184 11.60 1.14 6.40
N GLY A 185 12.35 1.64 7.39
CA GLY A 185 11.82 1.93 8.72
C GLY A 185 10.76 3.05 8.73
N ASP A 186 10.96 4.12 7.96
CA ASP A 186 9.98 5.21 7.83
C ASP A 186 8.69 4.72 7.14
N LEU A 187 8.81 3.87 6.11
CA LEU A 187 7.68 3.24 5.45
C LEU A 187 6.91 2.31 6.40
N ALA A 188 7.62 1.40 7.09
CA ALA A 188 7.02 0.48 8.05
C ALA A 188 6.27 1.23 9.17
N ARG A 189 6.84 2.34 9.66
CA ARG A 189 6.19 3.20 10.66
C ARG A 189 4.88 3.80 10.14
N THR A 190 4.88 4.33 8.93
CA THR A 190 3.69 4.92 8.32
C THR A 190 2.57 3.88 8.17
N MET A 191 2.91 2.67 7.74
CA MET A 191 1.95 1.57 7.57
C MET A 191 1.49 0.94 8.90
N SER A 192 2.31 0.98 9.97
CA SER A 192 1.97 0.40 11.28
C SER A 192 0.98 1.26 12.09
N LEU A 193 0.82 2.53 11.77
CA LEU A 193 -0.09 3.44 12.47
C LEU A 193 -1.58 3.16 12.17
N ASN A 194 -1.89 2.41 11.11
CA ASN A 194 -3.25 1.95 10.82
C ASN A 194 -3.61 0.77 11.73
N VAL A 195 -4.35 1.05 12.80
CA VAL A 195 -4.72 0.07 13.82
C VAL A 195 -5.83 -0.84 13.29
N SER A 196 -5.52 -2.13 13.05
CA SER A 196 -6.53 -3.16 12.85
C SER A 196 -7.33 -3.37 14.14
N ARG A 197 -8.64 -3.46 14.04
CA ARG A 197 -9.54 -3.75 15.16
C ARG A 197 -10.11 -5.16 15.00
N VAL A 198 -10.45 -5.79 16.11
CA VAL A 198 -11.05 -7.13 16.17
C VAL A 198 -12.19 -7.14 17.18
N TRP A 199 -13.21 -7.96 16.93
CA TRP A 199 -14.32 -8.15 17.84
C TRP A 199 -13.89 -9.08 18.96
N LEU A 200 -13.78 -8.53 20.18
CA LEU A 200 -13.56 -9.27 21.41
C LEU A 200 -14.92 -9.68 21.99
N LYS A 201 -15.11 -10.96 22.26
CA LYS A 201 -16.29 -11.49 22.92
C LYS A 201 -16.18 -11.26 24.42
N THR A 202 -17.09 -10.51 24.99
CA THR A 202 -17.29 -10.38 26.45
C THR A 202 -18.53 -11.14 26.85
N ALA A 203 -18.79 -11.30 28.16
CA ALA A 203 -19.88 -12.14 28.68
C ALA A 203 -21.26 -11.82 28.07
N ASP A 204 -21.54 -10.52 27.75
CA ASP A 204 -22.86 -10.06 27.31
C ASP A 204 -22.85 -9.29 25.98
N THR A 205 -21.67 -8.94 25.42
CA THR A 205 -21.57 -8.09 24.22
C THR A 205 -20.29 -8.37 23.42
N GLU A 206 -20.33 -7.99 22.14
CA GLU A 206 -19.15 -7.92 21.28
C GLU A 206 -18.59 -6.50 21.31
N VAL A 207 -17.30 -6.35 21.57
CA VAL A 207 -16.64 -5.04 21.66
C VAL A 207 -15.50 -4.98 20.63
N LEU A 208 -15.50 -3.95 19.79
CA LEU A 208 -14.47 -3.75 18.79
C LEU A 208 -13.23 -3.12 19.44
N VAL A 209 -12.18 -3.91 19.65
CA VAL A 209 -10.94 -3.50 20.31
C VAL A 209 -9.76 -3.52 19.33
N PRO A 210 -8.70 -2.72 19.57
CA PRO A 210 -7.45 -2.83 18.82
C PRO A 210 -6.83 -4.21 18.96
N VAL A 211 -6.26 -4.75 17.88
CA VAL A 211 -5.62 -6.08 17.84
C VAL A 211 -4.52 -6.26 18.89
N ASN A 212 -3.82 -5.16 19.23
CA ASN A 212 -2.74 -5.17 20.23
C ASN A 212 -3.22 -5.31 21.70
N GLU A 213 -4.51 -5.20 21.97
CA GLU A 213 -5.10 -5.39 23.31
C GLU A 213 -5.47 -6.85 23.58
N ILE A 214 -5.52 -7.70 22.55
CA ILE A 214 -5.86 -9.13 22.64
C ILE A 214 -4.75 -9.93 23.29
N LYS A 215 -5.13 -10.79 24.23
CA LYS A 215 -4.22 -11.67 24.98
C LYS A 215 -4.48 -13.13 24.67
N ASN A 216 -3.50 -13.98 25.02
CA ASN A 216 -3.68 -15.42 24.93
C ASN A 216 -4.85 -15.86 25.83
N GLY A 217 -5.77 -16.62 25.25
CA GLY A 217 -6.95 -17.13 25.91
C GLY A 217 -8.22 -16.28 25.71
N ASP A 218 -8.08 -15.07 25.13
CA ASP A 218 -9.25 -14.25 24.77
C ASP A 218 -10.05 -14.92 23.65
N GLU A 219 -11.37 -14.69 23.65
CA GLU A 219 -12.26 -15.16 22.59
C GLU A 219 -12.58 -13.99 21.65
N ILE A 220 -12.23 -14.17 20.39
CA ILE A 220 -12.48 -13.18 19.31
C ILE A 220 -13.52 -13.72 18.35
N ILE A 221 -14.33 -12.83 17.78
CA ILE A 221 -15.32 -13.16 16.78
C ILE A 221 -14.79 -12.68 15.43
N VAL A 222 -14.81 -13.58 14.45
CA VAL A 222 -14.40 -13.30 13.07
C VAL A 222 -15.58 -13.58 12.16
N HIS A 223 -16.08 -12.54 11.51
CA HIS A 223 -17.20 -12.61 10.59
C HIS A 223 -16.75 -12.99 9.16
N VAL A 224 -17.72 -13.29 8.32
CA VAL A 224 -17.51 -13.54 6.89
C VAL A 224 -16.70 -12.41 6.25
N SER A 225 -15.85 -12.76 5.29
CA SER A 225 -14.94 -11.84 4.57
C SER A 225 -13.83 -11.20 5.44
N ASN A 226 -13.68 -11.61 6.70
CA ASN A 226 -12.58 -11.13 7.55
C ASN A 226 -11.45 -12.15 7.64
N VAL A 227 -10.22 -11.62 7.78
CA VAL A 227 -9.03 -12.45 8.06
C VAL A 227 -9.00 -12.82 9.54
N ILE A 228 -8.65 -14.06 9.83
CA ILE A 228 -8.36 -14.54 11.17
C ILE A 228 -7.05 -13.86 11.64
N PRO A 229 -7.10 -13.02 12.68
CA PRO A 229 -5.93 -12.21 13.06
C PRO A 229 -4.90 -12.95 13.92
N PHE A 230 -5.28 -14.08 14.53
CA PHE A 230 -4.45 -14.86 15.44
C PHE A 230 -4.61 -16.36 15.24
N ASP A 231 -3.55 -17.11 15.50
CA ASP A 231 -3.66 -18.57 15.61
C ASP A 231 -4.53 -18.95 16.81
N GLY A 232 -5.43 -19.90 16.61
CA GLY A 232 -6.36 -20.28 17.66
C GLY A 232 -7.12 -21.57 17.40
N VAL A 233 -8.14 -21.79 18.23
CA VAL A 233 -9.06 -22.92 18.11
C VAL A 233 -10.49 -22.41 18.12
N VAL A 234 -11.31 -22.93 17.23
CA VAL A 234 -12.73 -22.62 17.15
C VAL A 234 -13.46 -23.06 18.40
N VAL A 235 -14.15 -22.12 19.06
CA VAL A 235 -14.96 -22.36 20.26
C VAL A 235 -16.43 -22.52 19.88
N THR A 236 -16.93 -21.65 18.98
CA THR A 236 -18.30 -21.71 18.46
C THR A 236 -18.32 -21.27 17.00
N GLY A 237 -19.31 -21.75 16.25
CA GLY A 237 -19.51 -21.41 14.85
C GLY A 237 -18.99 -22.48 13.89
N GLU A 238 -19.35 -22.28 12.63
CA GLU A 238 -18.90 -23.07 11.49
C GLU A 238 -18.61 -22.11 10.32
N ALA A 239 -17.53 -22.37 9.58
CA ALA A 239 -17.13 -21.52 8.49
C ALA A 239 -16.32 -22.27 7.43
N MET A 240 -16.42 -21.81 6.17
CA MET A 240 -15.49 -22.14 5.11
C MET A 240 -14.33 -21.14 5.15
N VAL A 241 -13.12 -21.66 5.35
CA VAL A 241 -11.91 -20.84 5.53
C VAL A 241 -10.96 -21.06 4.37
N ASN A 242 -10.66 -20.00 3.64
CA ASN A 242 -9.65 -19.99 2.59
C ASN A 242 -8.25 -19.95 3.24
N GLN A 243 -7.45 -20.97 2.95
CA GLN A 243 -6.07 -21.12 3.46
C GLN A 243 -5.02 -20.96 2.33
N ALA A 244 -5.39 -20.46 1.17
CA ALA A 244 -4.51 -20.31 0.01
C ALA A 244 -3.22 -19.53 0.33
N SER A 245 -3.31 -18.57 1.23
CA SER A 245 -2.15 -17.79 1.72
C SER A 245 -1.09 -18.63 2.45
N LEU A 246 -1.49 -19.79 3.00
CA LEU A 246 -0.60 -20.70 3.75
C LEU A 246 -0.25 -21.96 2.96
N THR A 247 -1.22 -22.55 2.27
CA THR A 247 -1.07 -23.85 1.61
C THR A 247 -0.86 -23.74 0.10
N GLY A 248 -1.21 -22.59 -0.50
CA GLY A 248 -1.25 -22.41 -1.95
C GLY A 248 -2.46 -23.06 -2.64
N GLU A 249 -3.35 -23.72 -1.89
CA GLU A 249 -4.55 -24.38 -2.41
C GLU A 249 -5.75 -23.43 -2.33
N ALA A 250 -6.43 -23.20 -3.46
CA ALA A 250 -7.54 -22.25 -3.56
C ALA A 250 -8.89 -22.79 -3.01
N VAL A 251 -8.95 -24.08 -2.62
CA VAL A 251 -10.20 -24.67 -2.14
C VAL A 251 -10.40 -24.35 -0.65
N PRO A 252 -11.51 -23.69 -0.26
CA PRO A 252 -11.80 -23.41 1.15
C PRO A 252 -12.00 -24.70 1.97
N VAL A 253 -11.54 -24.67 3.22
CA VAL A 253 -11.61 -25.80 4.15
C VAL A 253 -12.66 -25.52 5.21
N SER A 254 -13.58 -26.46 5.44
CA SER A 254 -14.58 -26.37 6.52
C SER A 254 -13.90 -26.42 7.90
N LYS A 255 -14.24 -25.47 8.78
CA LYS A 255 -13.78 -25.36 10.16
C LYS A 255 -14.95 -25.37 11.12
N ASN A 256 -14.92 -26.31 12.04
CA ASN A 256 -15.96 -26.54 13.05
C ASN A 256 -15.36 -26.42 14.45
N ILE A 257 -16.20 -26.51 15.48
CA ILE A 257 -15.78 -26.45 16.90
C ILE A 257 -14.61 -27.44 17.16
N GLY A 258 -13.55 -26.92 17.74
CA GLY A 258 -12.31 -27.65 18.02
C GLY A 258 -11.30 -27.65 16.88
N SER A 259 -11.63 -27.16 15.70
CA SER A 259 -10.69 -27.02 14.59
C SER A 259 -9.64 -25.97 14.88
N ALA A 260 -8.39 -26.24 14.49
CA ALA A 260 -7.34 -25.25 14.50
C ALA A 260 -7.51 -24.27 13.32
N VAL A 261 -7.32 -22.98 13.59
CA VAL A 261 -7.33 -21.90 12.60
C VAL A 261 -6.04 -21.09 12.71
N PHE A 262 -5.62 -20.53 11.60
CA PHE A 262 -4.32 -19.88 11.46
C PHE A 262 -4.48 -18.40 11.09
N ALA A 263 -3.63 -17.55 11.66
CA ALA A 263 -3.56 -16.14 11.31
C ALA A 263 -3.23 -15.95 9.83
N GLY A 264 -3.95 -15.01 9.18
CA GLY A 264 -3.77 -14.74 7.76
C GLY A 264 -4.68 -15.57 6.84
N THR A 265 -5.51 -16.47 7.37
CA THR A 265 -6.55 -17.16 6.61
C THR A 265 -7.88 -16.39 6.66
N VAL A 266 -8.75 -16.60 5.69
CA VAL A 266 -9.94 -15.78 5.48
C VAL A 266 -11.21 -16.59 5.56
N ILE A 267 -12.23 -16.09 6.23
CA ILE A 267 -13.56 -16.70 6.26
C ILE A 267 -14.33 -16.31 4.99
N GLU A 268 -14.63 -17.30 4.12
CA GLU A 268 -15.43 -17.08 2.92
C GLU A 268 -16.93 -17.19 3.19
N GLU A 269 -17.33 -18.14 4.04
CA GLU A 269 -18.71 -18.34 4.43
C GLU A 269 -18.81 -18.66 5.92
N GLY A 270 -19.88 -18.24 6.58
CA GLY A 270 -20.14 -18.49 8.00
C GLY A 270 -19.45 -17.49 8.92
N GLY A 271 -19.19 -17.91 10.17
CA GLY A 271 -18.53 -17.09 11.18
C GLY A 271 -17.98 -17.93 12.32
N LEU A 272 -16.88 -17.52 12.92
CA LEU A 272 -16.19 -18.27 13.95
C LEU A 272 -15.94 -17.42 15.21
N THR A 273 -16.17 -18.02 16.37
CA THR A 273 -15.55 -17.54 17.61
C THR A 273 -14.29 -18.37 17.86
N ILE A 274 -13.18 -17.68 17.99
CA ILE A 274 -11.84 -18.28 18.06
C ILE A 274 -11.22 -17.95 19.41
N LYS A 275 -10.77 -18.96 20.14
CA LYS A 275 -9.94 -18.76 21.33
C LYS A 275 -8.49 -18.63 20.91
N VAL A 276 -7.90 -17.46 21.18
CA VAL A 276 -6.52 -17.13 20.80
C VAL A 276 -5.52 -18.01 21.55
N LYS A 277 -4.69 -18.74 20.84
CA LYS A 277 -3.64 -19.62 21.40
C LYS A 277 -2.28 -18.95 21.45
N GLN A 278 -1.99 -18.05 20.54
CA GLN A 278 -0.72 -17.36 20.47
C GLN A 278 -0.95 -15.91 20.03
N SER A 279 -0.87 -15.02 21.01
CA SER A 279 -0.76 -13.58 20.81
C SER A 279 0.71 -13.22 20.84
N GLY A 280 1.43 -13.42 19.77
CA GLY A 280 2.83 -13.05 19.81
C GLY A 280 3.73 -13.92 18.95
N GLY A 281 4.02 -13.43 17.83
CA GLY A 281 5.10 -13.85 16.96
C GLY A 281 5.20 -12.82 15.87
N ASN A 282 6.12 -11.91 15.98
CA ASN A 282 6.41 -10.75 15.13
C ASN A 282 5.39 -9.61 15.27
N SER A 283 5.86 -8.48 15.76
CA SER A 283 5.06 -7.26 15.83
C SER A 283 4.48 -6.94 14.44
N LYS A 284 3.36 -6.24 14.38
CA LYS A 284 2.80 -5.74 13.10
C LYS A 284 3.90 -5.03 12.27
N TYR A 285 4.80 -4.34 12.96
CA TYR A 285 5.97 -3.71 12.38
C TYR A 285 6.89 -4.71 11.67
N ASP A 286 7.23 -5.85 12.30
CA ASP A 286 8.11 -6.87 11.71
C ASP A 286 7.46 -7.54 10.50
N LYS A 287 6.13 -7.79 10.54
CA LYS A 287 5.37 -8.30 9.37
C LYS A 287 5.40 -7.28 8.22
N ILE A 288 5.25 -5.99 8.52
CA ILE A 288 5.31 -4.93 7.52
C ILE A 288 6.74 -4.78 6.96
N VAL A 289 7.77 -4.82 7.80
CA VAL A 289 9.17 -4.82 7.35
C VAL A 289 9.43 -6.00 6.42
N LYS A 290 8.97 -7.20 6.78
CA LYS A 290 9.09 -8.39 5.94
C LYS A 290 8.34 -8.24 4.62
N MET A 291 7.11 -7.70 4.65
CA MET A 291 6.34 -7.41 3.44
C MET A 291 7.04 -6.38 2.53
N ILE A 292 7.68 -5.36 3.11
CA ILE A 292 8.48 -4.38 2.35
C ILE A 292 9.71 -5.06 1.74
N GLU A 293 10.43 -5.88 2.49
CA GLU A 293 11.58 -6.65 1.98
C GLU A 293 11.17 -7.63 0.88
N GLU A 294 9.99 -8.23 0.97
CA GLU A 294 9.42 -9.07 -0.10
C GLU A 294 8.99 -8.23 -1.30
N SER A 295 8.40 -7.05 -1.07
CA SER A 295 8.07 -6.08 -2.10
C SER A 295 9.30 -5.57 -2.86
N GLU A 296 10.45 -5.44 -2.19
CA GLU A 296 11.72 -5.10 -2.86
C GLU A 296 12.19 -6.19 -3.83
N LYS A 297 11.79 -7.45 -3.64
CA LYS A 297 12.03 -8.52 -4.62
C LYS A 297 11.19 -8.33 -5.89
N LEU A 298 10.07 -7.61 -5.79
CA LEU A 298 9.21 -7.21 -6.90
C LEU A 298 9.68 -5.88 -7.50
N LYS A 299 10.97 -5.81 -7.86
CA LYS A 299 11.59 -4.60 -8.44
C LYS A 299 10.82 -4.10 -9.63
N SER A 300 10.73 -2.77 -9.76
CA SER A 300 10.17 -2.15 -10.95
C SER A 300 11.02 -2.44 -12.19
N GLY A 301 10.40 -2.45 -13.36
CA GLY A 301 11.11 -2.64 -14.61
C GLY A 301 12.14 -1.54 -14.87
N LEU A 302 11.85 -0.31 -14.44
CA LEU A 302 12.78 0.83 -14.52
C LEU A 302 13.97 0.66 -13.57
N GLU A 303 13.75 0.15 -12.38
CA GLU A 303 14.79 -0.14 -11.40
C GLU A 303 15.74 -1.21 -11.92
N SER A 304 15.21 -2.32 -12.44
CA SER A 304 15.99 -3.38 -13.10
C SER A 304 16.76 -2.87 -14.33
N LYS A 305 16.13 -2.04 -15.16
CA LYS A 305 16.79 -1.42 -16.34
C LYS A 305 17.92 -0.50 -15.91
N ALA A 306 17.76 0.28 -14.85
CA ALA A 306 18.78 1.18 -14.36
C ALA A 306 19.99 0.42 -13.78
N GLU A 307 19.74 -0.65 -13.02
CA GLU A 307 20.80 -1.52 -12.53
C GLU A 307 21.60 -2.15 -13.69
N HIS A 308 20.88 -2.71 -14.67
CA HIS A 308 21.51 -3.32 -15.84
C HIS A 308 22.29 -2.30 -16.67
N LEU A 309 21.76 -1.10 -16.88
CA LEU A 309 22.44 -0.03 -17.59
C LEU A 309 23.71 0.40 -16.84
N ALA A 310 23.64 0.54 -15.53
CA ALA A 310 24.76 0.92 -14.70
C ALA A 310 25.92 -0.09 -14.83
N ASP A 311 25.63 -1.39 -14.76
CA ASP A 311 26.64 -2.43 -14.92
C ASP A 311 27.16 -2.53 -16.37
N SER A 312 26.32 -2.27 -17.37
CA SER A 312 26.73 -2.25 -18.79
C SER A 312 27.70 -1.12 -19.12
N LEU A 313 27.75 -0.05 -18.31
CA LEU A 313 28.70 1.05 -18.50
C LEU A 313 30.12 0.73 -18.02
N VAL A 314 30.29 -0.28 -17.17
CA VAL A 314 31.60 -0.66 -16.60
C VAL A 314 32.66 -0.95 -17.66
N PRO A 315 32.42 -1.78 -18.71
CA PRO A 315 33.36 -2.02 -19.78
C PRO A 315 33.77 -0.74 -20.54
N TYR A 316 32.82 0.17 -20.77
CA TYR A 316 33.09 1.45 -21.45
C TYR A 316 33.94 2.38 -20.57
N THR A 317 33.73 2.39 -19.26
CA THR A 317 34.56 3.14 -18.31
C THR A 317 36.00 2.62 -18.29
N LEU A 318 36.17 1.31 -18.27
CA LEU A 318 37.48 0.69 -18.37
C LEU A 318 38.17 0.97 -19.71
N GLY A 319 37.43 0.82 -20.82
CA GLY A 319 37.91 1.14 -22.16
C GLY A 319 38.31 2.60 -22.33
N GLY A 320 37.47 3.52 -21.84
CA GLY A 320 37.73 4.96 -21.80
C GLY A 320 38.96 5.32 -20.98
N THR A 321 39.16 4.63 -19.86
CA THR A 321 40.36 4.79 -19.00
C THR A 321 41.62 4.35 -19.74
N ALA A 322 41.59 3.17 -20.36
CA ALA A 322 42.71 2.67 -21.15
C ALA A 322 43.04 3.60 -22.33
N LEU A 323 42.03 4.03 -23.08
CA LEU A 323 42.17 4.96 -24.20
C LEU A 323 42.78 6.28 -23.76
N THR A 324 42.26 6.87 -22.66
CA THR A 324 42.78 8.13 -22.11
C THR A 324 44.26 7.97 -21.71
N TYR A 325 44.64 6.85 -21.11
CA TYR A 325 46.05 6.59 -20.80
C TYR A 325 46.93 6.47 -22.05
N LEU A 326 46.45 5.76 -23.05
CA LEU A 326 47.19 5.59 -24.33
C LEU A 326 47.40 6.94 -25.04
N LEU A 327 46.39 7.80 -25.06
CA LEU A 327 46.43 9.10 -25.73
C LEU A 327 47.22 10.16 -24.94
N THR A 328 47.05 10.21 -23.62
CA THR A 328 47.67 11.26 -22.81
C THR A 328 48.95 10.87 -22.12
N ARG A 329 49.24 9.56 -22.03
CA ARG A 329 50.33 8.98 -21.22
C ARG A 329 50.33 9.44 -19.79
N ASN A 330 49.17 9.93 -19.31
CA ASN A 330 48.99 10.47 -17.95
C ASN A 330 48.01 9.60 -17.18
N ALA A 331 48.54 8.81 -16.25
CA ALA A 331 47.72 7.92 -15.44
C ALA A 331 46.76 8.65 -14.48
N THR A 332 47.10 9.88 -14.06
CA THR A 332 46.19 10.68 -13.23
C THR A 332 44.94 11.07 -13.98
N LYS A 333 45.06 11.48 -15.25
CA LYS A 333 43.91 11.75 -16.11
C LYS A 333 43.07 10.51 -16.35
N ALA A 334 43.73 9.36 -16.62
CA ALA A 334 43.04 8.09 -16.79
C ALA A 334 42.29 7.64 -15.52
N LEU A 335 42.94 7.75 -14.36
CA LEU A 335 42.30 7.45 -13.05
C LEU A 335 41.07 8.31 -12.76
N SER A 336 41.01 9.55 -13.27
CA SER A 336 39.84 10.42 -13.06
C SER A 336 38.56 9.83 -13.63
N ILE A 337 38.64 9.00 -14.68
CA ILE A 337 37.49 8.30 -15.25
C ILE A 337 37.00 7.19 -14.28
N LEU A 338 37.93 6.43 -13.70
CA LEU A 338 37.59 5.36 -12.75
C LEU A 338 37.02 5.86 -11.43
N MET A 339 37.23 7.15 -11.11
CA MET A 339 36.72 7.74 -9.86
C MET A 339 35.26 8.15 -9.93
N VAL A 340 34.65 8.10 -11.09
CA VAL A 340 33.26 8.50 -11.32
C VAL A 340 32.48 7.30 -11.82
N ASP A 341 31.66 6.74 -10.94
CA ASP A 341 30.80 5.64 -11.23
C ASP A 341 29.34 6.10 -11.39
N PHE A 342 28.66 5.62 -12.44
CA PHE A 342 27.23 5.89 -12.66
C PHE A 342 26.34 4.99 -11.80
N SER A 343 26.85 3.83 -11.41
CA SER A 343 26.09 2.75 -10.79
C SER A 343 25.65 3.09 -9.38
N CYS A 344 26.56 3.63 -8.54
CA CYS A 344 26.26 3.91 -7.14
C CYS A 344 25.05 4.84 -6.97
N ALA A 345 25.01 5.94 -7.74
CA ALA A 345 23.92 6.90 -7.65
C ALA A 345 22.59 6.33 -8.17
N LEU A 346 22.63 5.53 -9.26
CA LEU A 346 21.44 4.91 -9.85
C LEU A 346 20.85 3.83 -8.94
N LYS A 347 21.70 2.91 -8.47
CA LYS A 347 21.30 1.79 -7.60
C LYS A 347 20.73 2.26 -6.24
N LEU A 348 21.14 3.44 -5.77
CA LEU A 348 20.66 3.99 -4.52
C LEU A 348 19.43 4.92 -4.69
N ALA A 349 19.50 5.87 -5.62
CA ALA A 349 18.47 6.90 -5.73
C ALA A 349 17.12 6.38 -6.25
N MET A 350 17.10 5.36 -7.12
CA MET A 350 15.86 4.84 -7.70
C MET A 350 15.01 4.08 -6.68
N PRO A 351 15.51 3.06 -5.97
CA PRO A 351 14.72 2.37 -4.93
C PRO A 351 14.20 3.34 -3.87
N ILE A 352 15.03 4.30 -3.44
CA ILE A 352 14.62 5.31 -2.47
C ILE A 352 13.48 6.20 -3.00
N THR A 353 13.50 6.55 -4.28
CA THR A 353 12.42 7.34 -4.89
C THR A 353 11.10 6.54 -4.90
N VAL A 354 11.17 5.24 -5.24
CA VAL A 354 10.01 4.33 -5.21
C VAL A 354 9.48 4.15 -3.79
N LEU A 355 10.35 3.85 -2.82
CA LEU A 355 9.95 3.74 -1.41
C LEU A 355 9.34 5.04 -0.87
N SER A 356 9.83 6.21 -1.32
CA SER A 356 9.24 7.50 -0.97
C SER A 356 7.83 7.66 -1.53
N ALA A 357 7.58 7.18 -2.76
CA ALA A 357 6.25 7.17 -3.37
C ALA A 357 5.29 6.24 -2.62
N ILE A 358 5.72 5.01 -2.30
CA ILE A 358 4.92 4.05 -1.52
C ILE A 358 4.58 4.63 -0.15
N ARG A 359 5.55 5.26 0.53
CA ARG A 359 5.30 5.96 1.80
C ARG A 359 4.26 7.07 1.64
N GLN A 360 4.36 7.88 0.58
CA GLN A 360 3.44 8.98 0.32
C GLN A 360 2.04 8.47 -0.02
N ALA A 361 1.91 7.37 -0.76
CA ALA A 361 0.65 6.66 -0.97
C ALA A 361 0.04 6.21 0.37
N GLY A 362 0.84 5.56 1.23
CA GLY A 362 0.40 5.12 2.56
C GLY A 362 -0.05 6.24 3.51
N GLN A 363 0.45 7.46 3.33
CA GLN A 363 -0.02 8.64 4.08
C GLN A 363 -1.42 9.10 3.67
N ASN A 364 -1.90 8.65 2.52
CA ASN A 364 -3.24 8.89 1.98
C ASN A 364 -4.07 7.61 1.94
N ASP A 365 -3.85 6.69 2.88
CA ASP A 365 -4.59 5.44 3.04
C ASP A 365 -4.59 4.51 1.80
N ILE A 366 -3.57 4.66 0.94
CA ILE A 366 -3.34 3.81 -0.23
C ILE A 366 -2.23 2.82 0.08
N THR A 367 -2.53 1.53 0.07
CA THR A 367 -1.53 0.47 0.28
C THR A 367 -1.06 -0.08 -1.06
N VAL A 368 0.25 -0.05 -1.32
CA VAL A 368 0.87 -0.53 -2.55
C VAL A 368 1.81 -1.69 -2.22
N LYS A 369 1.63 -2.84 -2.82
CA LYS A 369 2.44 -4.06 -2.56
C LYS A 369 3.84 -4.03 -3.17
N GLY A 370 4.12 -3.11 -4.09
CA GLY A 370 5.46 -3.00 -4.69
C GLY A 370 5.59 -1.92 -5.73
N GLY A 371 6.82 -1.47 -5.95
CA GLY A 371 7.14 -0.37 -6.88
C GLY A 371 6.76 -0.65 -8.33
N LYS A 372 6.77 -1.92 -8.76
CA LYS A 372 6.34 -2.32 -10.11
C LYS A 372 4.88 -1.94 -10.40
N PHE A 373 4.03 -1.91 -9.37
CA PHE A 373 2.62 -1.56 -9.53
C PHE A 373 2.42 -0.06 -9.74
N LEU A 374 3.21 0.79 -9.07
CA LEU A 374 3.21 2.23 -9.36
C LEU A 374 3.69 2.53 -10.79
N GLU A 375 4.69 1.79 -11.26
CA GLU A 375 5.15 1.89 -12.66
C GLU A 375 4.03 1.47 -13.63
N ALA A 376 3.35 0.36 -13.34
CA ALA A 376 2.24 -0.13 -14.15
C ALA A 376 1.03 0.84 -14.14
N VAL A 377 0.69 1.43 -12.99
CA VAL A 377 -0.33 2.50 -12.90
C VAL A 377 0.07 3.70 -13.77
N ALA A 378 1.33 4.13 -13.74
CA ALA A 378 1.79 5.23 -14.60
C ALA A 378 1.66 4.89 -16.09
N ALA A 379 1.97 3.65 -16.47
CA ALA A 379 1.92 3.18 -17.85
C ALA A 379 0.52 2.81 -18.36
N ALA A 380 -0.46 2.70 -17.45
CA ALA A 380 -1.83 2.28 -17.80
C ALA A 380 -2.52 3.32 -18.69
N ASP A 381 -3.17 2.80 -19.73
CA ASP A 381 -3.98 3.52 -20.70
C ASP A 381 -5.47 3.16 -20.65
N THR A 382 -5.82 2.06 -20.01
CA THR A 382 -7.17 1.51 -19.88
C THR A 382 -7.50 1.25 -18.42
N ILE A 383 -8.69 1.69 -17.99
CA ILE A 383 -9.24 1.38 -16.67
C ILE A 383 -10.58 0.68 -16.85
N VAL A 384 -10.75 -0.42 -16.12
CA VAL A 384 -12.00 -1.17 -16.02
C VAL A 384 -12.53 -1.03 -14.60
N PHE A 385 -13.71 -0.47 -14.45
CA PHE A 385 -14.41 -0.34 -13.18
C PHE A 385 -15.49 -1.43 -13.06
N ASP A 386 -15.51 -2.13 -11.93
CA ASP A 386 -16.76 -2.73 -11.50
C ASP A 386 -17.76 -1.63 -11.10
N LYS A 387 -19.07 -1.90 -11.26
CA LYS A 387 -20.09 -0.94 -10.84
C LYS A 387 -20.28 -0.95 -9.32
N THR A 388 -20.63 -2.14 -8.80
CA THR A 388 -21.16 -2.30 -7.44
C THR A 388 -20.04 -2.20 -6.39
N GLY A 389 -20.21 -1.30 -5.39
CA GLY A 389 -19.17 -1.09 -4.38
C GLY A 389 -17.96 -0.27 -4.86
N THR A 390 -17.88 0.00 -6.16
CA THR A 390 -16.80 0.77 -6.80
C THR A 390 -17.31 2.13 -7.27
N LEU A 391 -18.06 2.18 -8.35
CA LEU A 391 -18.72 3.42 -8.82
C LEU A 391 -19.96 3.78 -7.99
N THR A 392 -20.49 2.82 -7.26
CA THR A 392 -21.59 2.98 -6.31
C THR A 392 -21.10 2.77 -4.86
N LYS A 393 -21.96 3.10 -3.90
CA LYS A 393 -21.62 2.94 -2.47
C LYS A 393 -21.93 1.55 -1.90
N ALA A 394 -22.41 0.59 -2.75
CA ALA A 394 -22.92 -0.70 -2.31
C ALA A 394 -23.94 -0.60 -1.15
N ALA A 395 -24.73 0.45 -1.16
CA ALA A 395 -25.78 0.71 -0.17
C ALA A 395 -27.14 0.83 -0.88
N PRO A 396 -27.62 -0.27 -1.50
CA PRO A 396 -28.87 -0.24 -2.23
C PRO A 396 -30.04 0.10 -1.30
N THR A 397 -31.00 0.85 -1.82
CA THR A 397 -32.22 1.26 -1.10
C THR A 397 -33.44 1.08 -1.98
N VAL A 398 -34.55 0.63 -1.36
CA VAL A 398 -35.83 0.57 -2.06
C VAL A 398 -36.35 1.98 -2.29
N LYS A 399 -36.63 2.33 -3.55
CA LYS A 399 -37.18 3.63 -3.95
C LYS A 399 -38.69 3.55 -4.14
N TYR A 400 -39.17 2.58 -4.90
CA TYR A 400 -40.56 2.39 -5.22
C TYR A 400 -40.92 0.94 -5.12
N VAL A 401 -42.20 0.70 -4.76
CA VAL A 401 -42.84 -0.62 -4.84
C VAL A 401 -44.11 -0.43 -5.70
N TYR A 402 -44.13 -1.07 -6.85
CA TYR A 402 -45.28 -1.02 -7.75
C TYR A 402 -46.14 -2.26 -7.58
N SER A 403 -47.40 -2.08 -7.20
CA SER A 403 -48.38 -3.18 -7.05
C SER A 403 -49.08 -3.50 -8.37
N PHE A 404 -49.04 -4.76 -8.78
CA PHE A 404 -49.67 -5.28 -9.99
C PHE A 404 -50.94 -6.06 -9.71
N ASN A 405 -51.07 -6.63 -8.51
CA ASN A 405 -52.23 -7.44 -8.11
C ASN A 405 -53.33 -6.67 -7.35
N GLY A 406 -53.05 -5.40 -7.00
CA GLY A 406 -53.94 -4.53 -6.24
C GLY A 406 -53.79 -4.59 -4.73
N ASP A 407 -52.89 -5.41 -4.19
CA ASP A 407 -52.55 -5.39 -2.76
C ASP A 407 -51.81 -4.12 -2.41
N SER A 408 -51.73 -3.75 -1.11
CA SER A 408 -51.02 -2.58 -0.71
C SER A 408 -49.51 -2.74 -0.88
N GLU A 409 -48.83 -1.65 -1.26
CA GLU A 409 -47.36 -1.63 -1.42
C GLU A 409 -46.63 -2.07 -0.15
N ASP A 410 -47.17 -1.72 1.02
CA ASP A 410 -46.57 -2.09 2.31
C ASP A 410 -46.72 -3.59 2.61
N GLU A 411 -47.84 -4.21 2.19
CA GLU A 411 -48.05 -5.65 2.35
C GLU A 411 -47.14 -6.46 1.44
N LEU A 412 -46.96 -6.00 0.18
CA LEU A 412 -46.09 -6.64 -0.79
C LEU A 412 -44.61 -6.47 -0.37
N LEU A 413 -44.23 -5.30 0.15
CA LEU A 413 -42.90 -5.06 0.69
C LEU A 413 -42.62 -5.94 1.94
N ARG A 414 -43.61 -6.09 2.83
CA ARG A 414 -43.54 -6.95 4.01
C ARG A 414 -43.34 -8.41 3.63
N MET A 415 -44.07 -8.88 2.59
CA MET A 415 -43.93 -10.23 2.05
C MET A 415 -42.56 -10.47 1.43
N ALA A 416 -42.07 -9.51 0.64
CA ALA A 416 -40.73 -9.57 0.05
C ALA A 416 -39.65 -9.58 1.13
N ALA A 417 -39.75 -8.75 2.17
CA ALA A 417 -38.80 -8.71 3.27
C ALA A 417 -38.77 -10.04 4.04
N CYS A 418 -39.91 -10.66 4.28
CA CYS A 418 -40.02 -11.97 4.92
C CYS A 418 -39.27 -13.07 4.12
N MET A 419 -39.36 -13.03 2.78
CA MET A 419 -38.64 -13.98 1.93
C MET A 419 -37.13 -13.73 1.89
N GLU A 420 -36.71 -12.45 1.88
CA GLU A 420 -35.32 -12.05 1.73
C GLU A 420 -34.52 -12.03 3.04
N GLU A 421 -35.18 -12.09 4.22
CA GLU A 421 -34.54 -11.95 5.54
C GLU A 421 -33.44 -12.98 5.80
N HIS A 422 -33.57 -14.17 5.24
CA HIS A 422 -32.64 -15.27 5.45
C HIS A 422 -31.42 -15.27 4.49
N PHE A 423 -31.38 -14.30 3.54
CA PHE A 423 -30.36 -14.26 2.50
C PHE A 423 -29.48 -13.01 2.60
N PRO A 424 -28.20 -13.17 2.93
CA PRO A 424 -27.31 -12.06 3.25
C PRO A 424 -26.70 -11.40 1.99
N HIS A 425 -27.51 -10.98 1.01
CA HIS A 425 -27.00 -10.17 -0.10
C HIS A 425 -27.51 -8.73 -0.04
N SER A 426 -26.86 -7.82 -0.73
CA SER A 426 -27.10 -6.38 -0.61
C SER A 426 -28.52 -5.94 -0.98
N MET A 427 -29.12 -6.55 -2.02
CA MET A 427 -30.49 -6.25 -2.43
C MET A 427 -31.53 -6.77 -1.41
N ALA A 428 -31.34 -7.99 -0.88
CA ALA A 428 -32.15 -8.54 0.19
C ALA A 428 -32.16 -7.61 1.41
N LYS A 429 -30.96 -7.18 1.84
CA LYS A 429 -30.83 -6.23 2.94
C LYS A 429 -31.58 -4.92 2.67
N ALA A 430 -31.53 -4.39 1.46
CA ALA A 430 -32.25 -3.17 1.10
C ALA A 430 -33.76 -3.32 1.28
N VAL A 431 -34.33 -4.48 0.92
CA VAL A 431 -35.77 -4.79 1.06
C VAL A 431 -36.15 -4.92 2.54
N VAL A 432 -35.34 -5.67 3.32
CA VAL A 432 -35.55 -5.86 4.75
C VAL A 432 -35.43 -4.52 5.52
N ASP A 433 -34.40 -3.72 5.22
CA ASP A 433 -34.20 -2.39 5.84
C ASP A 433 -35.35 -1.42 5.49
N ALA A 434 -35.87 -1.49 4.25
CA ALA A 434 -37.01 -0.65 3.85
C ALA A 434 -38.29 -1.03 4.60
N ALA A 435 -38.56 -2.32 4.79
CA ALA A 435 -39.68 -2.80 5.60
C ALA A 435 -39.52 -2.39 7.08
N ALA A 436 -38.32 -2.53 7.64
CA ALA A 436 -38.01 -2.13 9.01
C ALA A 436 -38.20 -0.62 9.25
N LYS A 437 -37.76 0.24 8.31
CA LYS A 437 -37.94 1.71 8.39
C LYS A 437 -39.43 2.11 8.41
N LYS A 438 -40.29 1.32 7.74
CA LYS A 438 -41.75 1.50 7.76
C LYS A 438 -42.43 0.82 8.96
N ASN A 439 -41.67 0.20 9.88
CA ASN A 439 -42.15 -0.61 11.01
C ASN A 439 -43.10 -1.75 10.60
N LEU A 440 -42.89 -2.32 9.42
CA LEU A 440 -43.65 -3.46 8.91
C LEU A 440 -43.10 -4.74 9.57
N ARG A 441 -43.62 -5.04 10.75
CA ARG A 441 -43.30 -6.29 11.48
C ARG A 441 -43.97 -7.46 10.77
N HIS A 442 -43.24 -8.57 10.62
CA HIS A 442 -43.81 -9.84 10.14
C HIS A 442 -43.48 -10.95 11.14
N GLU A 443 -44.44 -11.86 11.30
CA GLU A 443 -44.19 -13.20 11.84
C GLU A 443 -43.80 -14.06 10.65
N GLU A 444 -42.97 -15.10 10.84
CA GLU A 444 -42.58 -16.01 9.77
C GLU A 444 -43.85 -16.54 9.09
N MET A 445 -44.06 -16.15 7.81
CA MET A 445 -45.26 -16.46 7.05
C MET A 445 -45.05 -17.60 6.03
N HIS A 446 -43.83 -18.04 5.86
CA HIS A 446 -43.43 -19.06 4.90
C HIS A 446 -43.19 -20.42 5.55
N THR A 447 -43.28 -21.50 4.78
CA THR A 447 -42.94 -22.86 5.21
C THR A 447 -41.43 -23.11 5.00
N LYS A 448 -41.05 -23.76 3.92
CA LYS A 448 -39.65 -24.01 3.57
C LYS A 448 -39.24 -23.09 2.44
N VAL A 449 -38.15 -22.34 2.61
CA VAL A 449 -37.61 -21.47 1.58
C VAL A 449 -36.63 -22.29 0.71
N GLU A 450 -36.84 -22.31 -0.60
CA GLU A 450 -35.88 -22.89 -1.55
C GLU A 450 -35.14 -21.76 -2.26
N TYR A 451 -33.82 -21.71 -2.04
CA TYR A 451 -32.95 -20.77 -2.72
C TYR A 451 -32.42 -21.36 -4.01
N ILE A 452 -32.62 -20.66 -5.11
CA ILE A 452 -32.11 -21.04 -6.43
C ILE A 452 -30.92 -20.09 -6.70
N VAL A 453 -29.70 -20.64 -6.62
CA VAL A 453 -28.44 -19.88 -6.73
C VAL A 453 -28.45 -19.00 -7.99
N ALA A 454 -28.13 -17.70 -7.82
CA ALA A 454 -28.06 -16.67 -8.86
C ALA A 454 -29.41 -16.31 -9.57
N HIS A 455 -30.54 -16.88 -9.17
CA HIS A 455 -31.83 -16.64 -9.82
C HIS A 455 -32.86 -15.98 -8.89
N GLY A 456 -33.13 -16.57 -7.72
CA GLY A 456 -34.13 -16.04 -6.80
C GLY A 456 -34.53 -17.00 -5.70
N ILE A 457 -35.68 -16.72 -5.09
CA ILE A 457 -36.22 -17.45 -3.95
C ILE A 457 -37.62 -17.94 -4.31
N SER A 458 -37.92 -19.22 -4.03
CA SER A 458 -39.26 -19.82 -4.14
C SER A 458 -39.70 -20.35 -2.77
N THR A 459 -40.92 -20.03 -2.38
CA THR A 459 -41.55 -20.53 -1.13
C THR A 459 -43.05 -20.60 -1.25
N THR A 460 -43.71 -21.07 -0.20
CA THR A 460 -45.16 -21.06 -0.08
C THR A 460 -45.59 -20.16 1.06
N ILE A 461 -46.35 -19.11 0.76
CA ILE A 461 -46.96 -18.18 1.71
C ILE A 461 -48.45 -18.28 1.62
N ASN A 462 -49.17 -18.50 2.73
CA ASN A 462 -50.63 -18.67 2.76
C ASN A 462 -51.16 -19.73 1.76
N ASN A 463 -50.48 -20.85 1.63
CA ASN A 463 -50.78 -21.93 0.66
C ASN A 463 -50.66 -21.52 -0.80
N LYS A 464 -50.02 -20.41 -1.15
CA LYS A 464 -49.78 -19.98 -2.52
C LYS A 464 -48.26 -19.99 -2.79
N LYS A 465 -47.88 -20.54 -3.95
CA LYS A 465 -46.47 -20.43 -4.40
C LYS A 465 -46.14 -18.96 -4.59
N THR A 466 -45.07 -18.53 -3.94
CA THR A 466 -44.61 -17.15 -3.99
C THR A 466 -43.12 -17.18 -4.36
N ILE A 467 -42.74 -16.42 -5.36
CA ILE A 467 -41.36 -16.32 -5.83
C ILE A 467 -40.91 -14.86 -5.87
N ILE A 468 -39.64 -14.65 -5.61
CA ILE A 468 -39.02 -13.34 -5.72
C ILE A 468 -37.64 -13.51 -6.39
N GLY A 469 -37.32 -12.65 -7.36
CA GLY A 469 -36.04 -12.77 -8.05
C GLY A 469 -35.87 -11.85 -9.25
N SER A 470 -34.93 -12.20 -10.13
CA SER A 470 -34.63 -11.49 -11.36
C SER A 470 -35.74 -11.64 -12.41
N TYR A 471 -35.69 -10.82 -13.48
CA TYR A 471 -36.58 -10.93 -14.63
C TYR A 471 -36.53 -12.34 -15.24
N HIS A 472 -35.32 -12.82 -15.49
CA HIS A 472 -35.09 -14.16 -16.06
C HIS A 472 -35.76 -15.25 -15.22
N PHE A 473 -35.53 -15.23 -13.92
CA PHE A 473 -36.12 -16.22 -13.01
C PHE A 473 -37.63 -16.19 -12.99
N VAL A 474 -38.24 -15.01 -12.85
CA VAL A 474 -39.71 -14.91 -12.69
C VAL A 474 -40.45 -15.16 -14.01
N PHE A 475 -39.95 -14.65 -15.15
CA PHE A 475 -40.67 -14.70 -16.41
C PHE A 475 -40.20 -15.79 -17.34
N GLU A 476 -38.92 -16.15 -17.38
CA GLU A 476 -38.38 -17.14 -18.31
C GLU A 476 -38.32 -18.53 -17.68
N ASP A 477 -37.81 -18.66 -16.45
CA ASP A 477 -37.69 -19.96 -15.78
C ASP A 477 -39.04 -20.42 -15.20
N GLU A 478 -39.72 -19.54 -14.47
CA GLU A 478 -40.97 -19.86 -13.78
C GLU A 478 -42.24 -19.54 -14.60
N GLY A 479 -42.08 -18.84 -15.74
CA GLY A 479 -43.14 -18.59 -16.71
C GLY A 479 -44.29 -17.70 -16.22
N CYS A 480 -44.05 -16.85 -15.23
CA CYS A 480 -45.06 -15.94 -14.70
C CYS A 480 -45.46 -14.89 -15.73
N THR A 481 -46.66 -14.36 -15.58
CA THR A 481 -47.24 -13.38 -16.52
C THR A 481 -47.59 -12.07 -15.82
N VAL A 482 -47.57 -10.97 -16.58
CA VAL A 482 -48.09 -9.67 -16.11
C VAL A 482 -49.62 -9.75 -16.10
N PRO A 483 -50.33 -9.31 -15.03
CA PRO A 483 -51.79 -9.32 -14.95
C PRO A 483 -52.43 -8.51 -16.09
N GLU A 484 -53.59 -8.96 -16.58
CA GLU A 484 -54.35 -8.29 -17.64
C GLU A 484 -54.62 -6.81 -17.30
N GLY A 485 -54.36 -5.91 -18.25
CA GLY A 485 -54.52 -4.46 -18.11
C GLY A 485 -53.40 -3.76 -17.34
N ARG A 486 -52.32 -4.43 -16.95
CA ARG A 486 -51.18 -3.86 -16.27
C ARG A 486 -49.90 -3.76 -17.14
N GLN A 487 -49.97 -4.18 -18.41
CA GLN A 487 -48.82 -4.18 -19.31
C GLN A 487 -48.22 -2.78 -19.51
N GLU A 488 -49.06 -1.76 -19.70
CA GLU A 488 -48.58 -0.36 -19.85
C GLU A 488 -47.80 0.13 -18.63
N MET A 489 -48.26 -0.26 -17.42
CA MET A 489 -47.54 0.06 -16.19
C MET A 489 -46.19 -0.65 -16.10
N PHE A 490 -46.12 -1.89 -16.57
CA PHE A 490 -44.90 -2.69 -16.59
C PHE A 490 -43.88 -2.11 -17.57
N ASP A 491 -44.33 -1.74 -18.77
CA ASP A 491 -43.50 -1.17 -19.83
C ASP A 491 -42.95 0.23 -19.47
N ASN A 492 -43.62 0.96 -18.57
CA ASN A 492 -43.25 2.29 -18.10
C ASN A 492 -42.50 2.27 -16.76
N LEU A 493 -42.01 1.13 -16.28
CA LEU A 493 -41.17 1.09 -15.07
C LEU A 493 -39.89 1.89 -15.27
N PRO A 494 -39.41 2.63 -14.25
CA PRO A 494 -38.20 3.45 -14.34
C PRO A 494 -36.98 2.58 -14.69
N GLU A 495 -36.28 2.90 -15.77
CA GLU A 495 -35.14 2.13 -16.30
C GLU A 495 -33.87 2.28 -15.47
N GLU A 496 -33.79 3.33 -14.64
CA GLU A 496 -32.61 3.68 -13.84
C GLU A 496 -32.41 2.83 -12.59
N TYR A 497 -33.43 2.03 -12.20
CA TYR A 497 -33.38 1.19 -11.00
C TYR A 497 -33.22 -0.30 -11.36
N SER A 498 -32.59 -1.04 -10.45
CA SER A 498 -32.63 -2.49 -10.48
C SER A 498 -34.02 -2.97 -10.04
N HIS A 499 -34.60 -3.90 -10.77
CA HIS A 499 -35.93 -4.44 -10.51
C HIS A 499 -35.83 -5.81 -9.85
N LEU A 500 -36.52 -5.96 -8.72
CA LEU A 500 -36.75 -7.22 -8.05
C LEU A 500 -38.23 -7.57 -8.21
N TYR A 501 -38.53 -8.72 -8.82
CA TYR A 501 -39.88 -9.12 -9.19
C TYR A 501 -40.43 -10.10 -8.17
N LEU A 502 -41.61 -9.78 -7.60
CA LEU A 502 -42.38 -10.65 -6.71
C LEU A 502 -43.60 -11.18 -7.46
N ALA A 503 -43.73 -12.50 -7.58
CA ALA A 503 -44.90 -13.13 -8.16
C ALA A 503 -45.57 -14.07 -7.16
N ILE A 504 -46.90 -14.13 -7.23
CA ILE A 504 -47.75 -15.02 -6.44
C ILE A 504 -48.52 -15.91 -7.40
N GLU A 505 -48.37 -17.22 -7.20
CA GLU A 505 -48.80 -18.22 -8.16
C GLU A 505 -48.10 -17.98 -9.51
N ASP A 506 -48.77 -17.80 -10.60
CA ASP A 506 -48.12 -17.57 -11.91
C ASP A 506 -48.30 -16.12 -12.40
N LYS A 507 -48.53 -15.16 -11.48
CA LYS A 507 -48.80 -13.76 -11.82
C LYS A 507 -47.89 -12.80 -11.05
N LEU A 508 -47.37 -11.79 -11.75
CA LEU A 508 -46.63 -10.71 -11.14
C LEU A 508 -47.49 -9.96 -10.09
N ALA A 509 -47.07 -9.91 -8.87
CA ALA A 509 -47.70 -9.22 -7.76
C ALA A 509 -47.11 -7.84 -7.50
N ALA A 510 -45.76 -7.73 -7.52
CA ALA A 510 -45.08 -6.45 -7.34
C ALA A 510 -43.76 -6.39 -8.11
N VAL A 511 -43.34 -5.16 -8.40
CA VAL A 511 -41.96 -4.84 -8.79
C VAL A 511 -41.40 -3.87 -7.78
N ILE A 512 -40.30 -4.27 -7.14
CA ILE A 512 -39.57 -3.48 -6.17
C ILE A 512 -38.38 -2.84 -6.88
N CYS A 513 -38.37 -1.50 -6.97
CA CYS A 513 -37.31 -0.73 -7.61
C CYS A 513 -36.26 -0.39 -6.58
N ILE A 514 -35.05 -0.86 -6.81
CA ILE A 514 -33.90 -0.70 -5.92
C ILE A 514 -32.88 0.22 -6.59
N GLU A 515 -32.52 1.29 -5.90
CA GLU A 515 -31.45 2.19 -6.32
C GLU A 515 -30.16 1.85 -5.57
N ASP A 516 -29.09 1.62 -6.31
CA ASP A 516 -27.73 1.64 -5.79
C ASP A 516 -27.08 2.97 -6.19
N PRO A 517 -26.99 3.95 -5.27
CA PRO A 517 -26.63 5.32 -5.62
C PRO A 517 -25.20 5.40 -6.12
N VAL A 518 -25.03 5.97 -7.31
CA VAL A 518 -23.73 6.32 -7.87
C VAL A 518 -23.02 7.32 -6.96
N ARG A 519 -21.73 7.16 -6.76
CA ARG A 519 -20.91 8.12 -5.99
C ARG A 519 -20.95 9.49 -6.64
N PRO A 520 -21.17 10.57 -5.89
CA PRO A 520 -21.24 11.92 -6.45
C PRO A 520 -20.00 12.33 -7.24
N GLU A 521 -18.83 11.89 -6.77
CA GLU A 521 -17.51 12.18 -7.33
C GLU A 521 -17.15 11.34 -8.58
N ALA A 522 -17.89 10.27 -8.88
CA ALA A 522 -17.51 9.31 -9.93
C ALA A 522 -17.27 9.94 -11.31
N LYS A 523 -18.13 10.88 -11.71
CA LYS A 523 -17.99 11.58 -13.00
C LYS A 523 -16.74 12.45 -13.07
N GLU A 524 -16.44 13.18 -12.00
CA GLU A 524 -15.25 14.02 -11.90
C GLU A 524 -13.98 13.19 -11.88
N VAL A 525 -13.96 12.09 -11.14
CA VAL A 525 -12.86 11.13 -11.09
C VAL A 525 -12.56 10.56 -12.47
N ILE A 526 -13.58 10.13 -13.23
CA ILE A 526 -13.39 9.61 -14.59
C ILE A 526 -12.81 10.68 -15.51
N SER A 527 -13.29 11.92 -15.43
CA SER A 527 -12.75 13.04 -16.22
C SER A 527 -11.28 13.29 -15.88
N SER A 528 -10.93 13.37 -14.59
CA SER A 528 -9.56 13.60 -14.13
C SER A 528 -8.61 12.47 -14.53
N LEU A 529 -9.05 11.22 -14.50
CA LEU A 529 -8.26 10.09 -14.97
C LEU A 529 -7.94 10.16 -16.47
N LYS A 530 -8.91 10.62 -17.29
CA LYS A 530 -8.68 10.88 -18.72
C LYS A 530 -7.65 11.98 -18.94
N GLU A 531 -7.68 13.06 -18.16
CA GLU A 531 -6.67 14.14 -18.21
C GLU A 531 -5.27 13.66 -17.81
N LEU A 532 -5.19 12.68 -16.90
CA LEU A 532 -3.94 12.05 -16.47
C LEU A 532 -3.41 10.97 -17.43
N GLY A 533 -4.06 10.77 -18.60
CA GLY A 533 -3.56 9.93 -19.67
C GLY A 533 -4.24 8.58 -19.83
N ILE A 534 -5.38 8.37 -19.18
CA ILE A 534 -6.22 7.18 -19.44
C ILE A 534 -7.02 7.45 -20.74
N SER A 535 -6.84 6.59 -21.71
CA SER A 535 -7.47 6.73 -23.04
C SER A 535 -8.81 5.99 -23.15
N LYS A 536 -9.05 5.00 -22.28
CA LYS A 536 -10.26 4.17 -22.31
C LYS A 536 -10.73 3.86 -20.89
N VAL A 537 -11.97 4.20 -20.58
CA VAL A 537 -12.63 3.87 -19.31
C VAL A 537 -13.81 2.98 -19.57
N VAL A 538 -13.84 1.81 -18.97
CA VAL A 538 -14.86 0.76 -19.15
C VAL A 538 -15.56 0.51 -17.82
N MET A 539 -16.90 0.33 -17.87
CA MET A 539 -17.69 -0.13 -16.73
C MET A 539 -18.21 -1.55 -17.01
N MET A 540 -18.09 -2.44 -16.03
CA MET A 540 -18.64 -3.77 -16.06
C MET A 540 -19.63 -3.98 -14.92
N THR A 541 -20.75 -4.65 -15.18
CA THR A 541 -21.80 -4.91 -14.20
C THR A 541 -22.58 -6.19 -14.52
N GLY A 542 -23.04 -6.87 -13.48
CA GLY A 542 -24.04 -7.95 -13.61
C GLY A 542 -25.48 -7.44 -13.80
N ASP A 543 -25.72 -6.12 -13.79
CA ASP A 543 -27.04 -5.55 -13.98
C ASP A 543 -27.52 -5.68 -15.43
N SER A 544 -28.84 -5.46 -15.61
CA SER A 544 -29.47 -5.42 -16.92
C SER A 544 -28.90 -4.31 -17.82
N GLU A 545 -28.99 -4.51 -19.14
CA GLU A 545 -28.55 -3.55 -20.16
C GLU A 545 -29.12 -2.14 -19.93
N ARG A 546 -30.41 -2.03 -19.53
CA ARG A 546 -31.07 -0.74 -19.26
C ARG A 546 -30.37 0.04 -18.13
N THR A 547 -30.16 -0.63 -16.99
CA THR A 547 -29.51 -0.02 -15.81
C THR A 547 -28.05 0.34 -16.11
N ALA A 548 -27.32 -0.56 -16.78
CA ALA A 548 -25.92 -0.33 -17.16
C ALA A 548 -25.79 0.90 -18.07
N LYS A 549 -26.64 1.03 -19.09
CA LYS A 549 -26.65 2.17 -20.02
C LYS A 549 -26.93 3.51 -19.31
N ALA A 550 -27.93 3.53 -18.43
CA ALA A 550 -28.30 4.72 -17.67
C ALA A 550 -27.16 5.20 -16.78
N ILE A 551 -26.48 4.29 -16.06
CA ILE A 551 -25.36 4.61 -15.20
C ILE A 551 -24.13 5.02 -16.02
N ALA A 552 -23.80 4.31 -17.09
CA ALA A 552 -22.69 4.63 -17.99
C ALA A 552 -22.79 6.07 -18.53
N GLY A 553 -23.99 6.46 -18.97
CA GLY A 553 -24.24 7.84 -19.42
C GLY A 553 -24.11 8.89 -18.31
N LYS A 554 -24.46 8.53 -17.07
CA LYS A 554 -24.39 9.42 -15.90
C LYS A 554 -22.94 9.66 -15.46
N VAL A 555 -22.09 8.62 -15.46
CA VAL A 555 -20.70 8.69 -15.01
C VAL A 555 -19.72 9.08 -16.12
N GLY A 556 -20.05 8.85 -17.40
CA GLY A 556 -19.25 9.29 -18.54
C GLY A 556 -18.11 8.33 -18.92
N VAL A 557 -18.31 7.02 -18.75
CA VAL A 557 -17.42 5.97 -19.25
C VAL A 557 -17.48 5.86 -20.78
N ASP A 558 -16.45 5.31 -21.41
CA ASP A 558 -16.37 5.17 -22.86
C ASP A 558 -17.12 3.96 -23.38
N GLU A 559 -17.06 2.86 -22.61
CA GLU A 559 -17.73 1.59 -22.90
C GLU A 559 -18.34 1.02 -21.62
N TYR A 560 -19.41 0.23 -21.77
CA TYR A 560 -19.99 -0.54 -20.67
C TYR A 560 -20.38 -1.93 -21.13
N TYR A 561 -20.41 -2.87 -20.20
CA TYR A 561 -20.84 -4.24 -20.41
C TYR A 561 -21.80 -4.62 -19.28
N SER A 562 -22.98 -5.08 -19.67
CA SER A 562 -24.08 -5.53 -18.80
C SER A 562 -24.11 -7.05 -18.69
N GLU A 563 -24.79 -7.58 -17.67
CA GLU A 563 -25.02 -9.01 -17.47
C GLU A 563 -23.72 -9.86 -17.47
N VAL A 564 -22.62 -9.26 -16.98
CA VAL A 564 -21.28 -9.84 -17.01
C VAL A 564 -21.06 -10.72 -15.79
N LEU A 565 -20.64 -11.97 -16.02
CA LEU A 565 -20.21 -12.87 -14.96
C LEU A 565 -18.76 -12.57 -14.52
N PRO A 566 -18.34 -12.97 -13.30
CA PRO A 566 -16.97 -12.75 -12.82
C PRO A 566 -15.88 -13.28 -13.78
N GLU A 567 -16.11 -14.41 -14.43
CA GLU A 567 -15.19 -15.03 -15.39
C GLU A 567 -15.06 -14.22 -16.68
N ASP A 568 -16.15 -13.59 -17.12
CA ASP A 568 -16.16 -12.75 -18.32
C ASP A 568 -15.35 -11.47 -18.11
N LYS A 569 -15.34 -10.92 -16.89
CA LYS A 569 -14.51 -9.76 -16.53
C LYS A 569 -13.03 -10.07 -16.70
N ALA A 570 -12.57 -11.23 -16.24
CA ALA A 570 -11.18 -11.66 -16.41
C ALA A 570 -10.83 -11.86 -17.89
N SER A 571 -11.71 -12.52 -18.65
CA SER A 571 -11.53 -12.74 -20.09
C SER A 571 -11.44 -11.43 -20.88
N PHE A 572 -12.23 -10.43 -20.50
CA PHE A 572 -12.16 -9.09 -21.10
C PHE A 572 -10.80 -8.42 -20.82
N VAL A 573 -10.34 -8.46 -19.57
CA VAL A 573 -9.04 -7.89 -19.18
C VAL A 573 -7.92 -8.56 -19.98
N GLU A 574 -7.92 -9.88 -20.10
CA GLU A 574 -6.94 -10.63 -20.88
C GLU A 574 -6.95 -10.24 -22.36
N LYS A 575 -8.14 -10.03 -22.94
CA LYS A 575 -8.31 -9.59 -24.33
C LYS A 575 -7.73 -8.18 -24.56
N GLU A 576 -7.99 -7.24 -23.67
CA GLU A 576 -7.42 -5.90 -23.76
C GLU A 576 -5.88 -5.93 -23.63
N LYS A 577 -5.33 -6.75 -22.74
CA LYS A 577 -3.88 -6.97 -22.61
C LYS A 577 -3.29 -7.61 -23.86
N ALA A 578 -3.95 -8.60 -24.44
CA ALA A 578 -3.52 -9.22 -25.71
C ALA A 578 -3.54 -8.23 -26.89
N ALA A 579 -4.40 -7.20 -26.84
CA ALA A 579 -4.40 -6.08 -27.78
C ALA A 579 -3.27 -5.06 -27.54
N GLY A 580 -2.40 -5.31 -26.53
CA GLY A 580 -1.25 -4.46 -26.20
C GLY A 580 -1.55 -3.30 -25.24
N ARG A 581 -2.74 -3.24 -24.67
CA ARG A 581 -3.12 -2.21 -23.68
C ARG A 581 -2.58 -2.53 -22.30
N LYS A 582 -2.44 -1.50 -21.49
CA LYS A 582 -2.07 -1.60 -20.07
C LYS A 582 -3.30 -1.33 -19.21
N VAL A 583 -3.78 -2.38 -18.55
CA VAL A 583 -5.09 -2.42 -17.91
C VAL A 583 -4.97 -2.31 -16.39
N ILE A 584 -5.70 -1.36 -15.81
CA ILE A 584 -6.05 -1.33 -14.39
C ILE A 584 -7.45 -1.89 -14.24
N MET A 585 -7.64 -2.89 -13.38
CA MET A 585 -8.96 -3.36 -12.93
C MET A 585 -9.24 -2.82 -11.53
N ILE A 586 -10.43 -2.25 -11.33
CA ILE A 586 -10.86 -1.68 -10.04
C ILE A 586 -12.16 -2.34 -9.63
N GLY A 587 -12.20 -2.93 -8.44
CA GLY A 587 -13.36 -3.64 -7.91
C GLY A 587 -13.38 -3.71 -6.38
N ASP A 588 -14.40 -4.37 -5.82
CA ASP A 588 -14.55 -4.57 -4.37
C ASP A 588 -13.66 -5.71 -3.82
N GLY A 589 -13.12 -6.55 -4.69
CA GLY A 589 -12.16 -7.60 -4.41
C GLY A 589 -12.75 -8.97 -4.08
N ILE A 590 -14.03 -9.10 -3.81
CA ILE A 590 -14.65 -10.40 -3.50
C ILE A 590 -15.03 -11.12 -4.80
N ASN A 591 -15.86 -10.49 -5.60
CA ASN A 591 -16.35 -11.06 -6.86
C ASN A 591 -15.41 -10.86 -8.05
N ASP A 592 -14.52 -9.87 -7.93
CA ASP A 592 -13.63 -9.43 -9.01
C ASP A 592 -12.23 -10.03 -8.94
N SER A 593 -11.97 -10.94 -7.99
CA SER A 593 -10.66 -11.56 -7.76
C SER A 593 -9.97 -12.09 -9.02
N PRO A 594 -10.65 -12.81 -9.93
CA PRO A 594 -10.05 -13.29 -11.17
C PRO A 594 -9.63 -12.13 -12.09
N ALA A 595 -10.47 -11.10 -12.22
CA ALA A 595 -10.20 -9.94 -13.07
C ALA A 595 -9.10 -9.04 -12.50
N LEU A 596 -9.07 -8.84 -11.16
CA LEU A 596 -8.00 -8.12 -10.47
C LEU A 596 -6.65 -8.79 -10.69
N SER A 597 -6.61 -10.13 -10.61
CA SER A 597 -5.38 -10.91 -10.83
C SER A 597 -4.93 -10.93 -12.30
N ALA A 598 -5.87 -10.88 -13.25
CA ALA A 598 -5.59 -10.89 -14.68
C ALA A 598 -5.03 -9.55 -15.17
N ALA A 599 -5.32 -8.42 -14.52
CA ALA A 599 -4.91 -7.08 -14.90
C ALA A 599 -3.38 -6.87 -14.81
N ASP A 600 -2.87 -5.77 -15.39
CA ASP A 600 -1.50 -5.31 -15.12
C ASP A 600 -1.40 -4.74 -13.69
N VAL A 601 -2.50 -4.16 -13.18
CA VAL A 601 -2.68 -3.75 -11.80
C VAL A 601 -4.12 -3.99 -11.37
N GLY A 602 -4.31 -4.78 -10.32
CA GLY A 602 -5.57 -4.92 -9.60
C GLY A 602 -5.66 -3.93 -8.44
N ILE A 603 -6.68 -3.08 -8.43
CA ILE A 603 -6.94 -2.13 -7.34
C ILE A 603 -8.24 -2.53 -6.64
N ALA A 604 -8.16 -2.82 -5.34
CA ALA A 604 -9.35 -3.06 -4.53
C ALA A 604 -9.76 -1.80 -3.78
N ILE A 605 -11.06 -1.49 -3.84
CA ILE A 605 -11.71 -0.47 -3.00
C ILE A 605 -12.31 -1.21 -1.80
N SER A 606 -11.82 -0.96 -0.59
CA SER A 606 -12.23 -1.75 0.56
C SER A 606 -12.20 -1.01 1.88
N ASP A 607 -13.34 -1.00 2.57
CA ASP A 607 -13.45 -0.54 3.97
C ASP A 607 -13.16 -1.63 5.00
N GLY A 608 -12.75 -2.83 4.60
CA GLY A 608 -12.50 -3.88 5.58
C GLY A 608 -12.43 -5.30 5.06
N ALA A 609 -12.83 -5.56 3.83
CA ALA A 609 -12.68 -6.90 3.26
C ALA A 609 -11.20 -7.22 3.09
N GLN A 610 -10.65 -7.99 4.03
CA GLN A 610 -9.23 -8.32 4.06
C GLN A 610 -8.84 -9.23 2.89
N ILE A 611 -9.80 -9.98 2.32
CA ILE A 611 -9.61 -10.78 1.09
C ILE A 611 -9.19 -9.88 -0.07
N ALA A 612 -9.86 -8.74 -0.25
CA ALA A 612 -9.51 -7.78 -1.28
C ALA A 612 -8.07 -7.27 -1.15
N ARG A 613 -7.60 -7.06 0.10
CA ARG A 613 -6.23 -6.64 0.39
C ARG A 613 -5.18 -7.70 0.06
N GLU A 614 -5.54 -8.98 0.15
CA GLU A 614 -4.60 -10.06 -0.15
C GLU A 614 -4.47 -10.31 -1.65
N ILE A 615 -5.53 -10.15 -2.41
CA ILE A 615 -5.55 -10.45 -3.85
C ILE A 615 -5.08 -9.25 -4.67
N ALA A 616 -5.55 -8.05 -4.37
CA ALA A 616 -5.20 -6.85 -5.13
C ALA A 616 -3.75 -6.42 -4.94
N ASP A 617 -3.17 -5.83 -5.96
CA ASP A 617 -1.83 -5.24 -5.96
C ASP A 617 -1.76 -3.93 -5.21
N ILE A 618 -2.86 -3.19 -5.25
CA ILE A 618 -3.06 -1.90 -4.57
C ILE A 618 -4.42 -1.90 -3.90
N THR A 619 -4.50 -1.33 -2.70
CA THR A 619 -5.77 -1.14 -1.99
C THR A 619 -5.96 0.33 -1.68
N VAL A 620 -7.16 0.84 -1.94
CA VAL A 620 -7.58 2.21 -1.62
C VAL A 620 -8.77 2.18 -0.66
N SER A 621 -8.99 3.26 0.12
CA SER A 621 -10.14 3.37 1.01
C SER A 621 -11.45 3.49 0.22
N ALA A 622 -12.52 2.91 0.74
CA ALA A 622 -13.83 2.98 0.10
C ALA A 622 -14.53 4.34 0.26
N ASP A 623 -14.02 5.22 1.13
CA ASP A 623 -14.66 6.49 1.41
C ASP A 623 -14.46 7.54 0.31
N ASP A 624 -13.38 7.43 -0.48
CA ASP A 624 -12.99 8.46 -1.47
C ASP A 624 -12.42 7.85 -2.76
N LEU A 625 -13.22 7.89 -3.82
CA LEU A 625 -12.80 7.44 -5.15
C LEU A 625 -11.69 8.32 -5.76
N GLY A 626 -11.54 9.56 -5.28
CA GLY A 626 -10.48 10.49 -5.68
C GLY A 626 -9.08 9.97 -5.38
N GLN A 627 -8.93 9.01 -4.46
CA GLN A 627 -7.65 8.34 -4.21
C GLN A 627 -7.06 7.65 -5.45
N ILE A 628 -7.91 7.23 -6.40
CA ILE A 628 -7.44 6.63 -7.67
C ILE A 628 -6.77 7.70 -8.55
N VAL A 629 -7.34 8.90 -8.59
CA VAL A 629 -6.77 10.06 -9.30
C VAL A 629 -5.43 10.44 -8.67
N TYR A 630 -5.41 10.54 -7.33
CA TYR A 630 -4.18 10.79 -6.57
C TYR A 630 -3.10 9.75 -6.87
N LEU A 631 -3.44 8.46 -6.87
CA LEU A 631 -2.53 7.36 -7.17
C LEU A 631 -1.96 7.45 -8.59
N LYS A 632 -2.79 7.79 -9.59
CA LYS A 632 -2.36 7.96 -10.99
C LYS A 632 -1.42 9.15 -11.14
N ASP A 633 -1.73 10.30 -10.52
CA ASP A 633 -0.86 11.48 -10.55
C ASP A 633 0.46 11.23 -9.81
N LEU A 634 0.41 10.60 -8.63
CA LEU A 634 1.61 10.20 -7.88
C LEU A 634 2.51 9.30 -8.73
N SER A 635 1.93 8.30 -9.39
CA SER A 635 2.65 7.36 -10.25
C SER A 635 3.27 8.05 -11.46
N ASN A 636 2.55 8.92 -12.14
CA ASN A 636 3.06 9.71 -13.27
C ASN A 636 4.24 10.60 -12.84
N ASN A 637 4.12 11.28 -11.70
CA ASN A 637 5.18 12.16 -11.18
C ASN A 637 6.36 11.38 -10.59
N LEU A 638 6.15 10.16 -10.09
CA LEU A 638 7.23 9.24 -9.72
C LEU A 638 8.14 8.97 -10.93
N ILE A 639 7.55 8.59 -12.07
CA ILE A 639 8.31 8.33 -13.30
C ILE A 639 9.07 9.58 -13.78
N LYS A 640 8.42 10.76 -13.73
CA LYS A 640 9.10 12.03 -14.06
C LYS A 640 10.28 12.30 -13.12
N LYS A 641 10.13 12.04 -11.81
CA LYS A 641 11.20 12.23 -10.81
C LYS A 641 12.36 11.27 -11.04
N ILE A 642 12.08 9.98 -11.32
CA ILE A 642 13.08 8.98 -11.66
C ILE A 642 13.88 9.41 -12.91
N ASN A 643 13.20 9.79 -13.97
CA ASN A 643 13.84 10.25 -15.21
C ASN A 643 14.67 11.53 -15.01
N ARG A 644 14.22 12.45 -14.19
CA ARG A 644 14.98 13.65 -13.82
C ARG A 644 16.24 13.30 -13.03
N ASN A 645 16.14 12.42 -12.04
CA ASN A 645 17.30 11.94 -11.27
C ASN A 645 18.31 11.27 -12.19
N TYR A 646 17.84 10.39 -13.09
CA TYR A 646 18.68 9.74 -14.10
C TYR A 646 19.46 10.76 -14.94
N ARG A 647 18.77 11.74 -15.56
CA ARG A 647 19.42 12.79 -16.37
C ARG A 647 20.42 13.60 -15.56
N THR A 648 20.11 13.93 -14.32
CA THR A 648 21.02 14.66 -13.42
C THR A 648 22.29 13.87 -13.12
N ILE A 649 22.16 12.56 -12.80
CA ILE A 649 23.28 11.67 -12.53
C ILE A 649 24.18 11.58 -13.76
N VAL A 650 23.61 11.31 -14.92
CA VAL A 650 24.36 11.16 -16.17
C VAL A 650 25.09 12.46 -16.54
N SER A 651 24.39 13.59 -16.52
CA SER A 651 24.99 14.89 -16.89
C SER A 651 26.10 15.31 -15.94
N PHE A 652 25.87 15.16 -14.64
CA PHE A 652 26.85 15.57 -13.64
C PHE A 652 28.12 14.69 -13.69
N ASN A 653 27.94 13.38 -13.75
CA ASN A 653 29.05 12.44 -13.80
C ASN A 653 29.85 12.57 -15.11
N SER A 654 29.19 12.76 -16.24
CA SER A 654 29.87 13.06 -17.52
C SER A 654 30.69 14.34 -17.46
N GLY A 655 30.15 15.37 -16.81
CA GLY A 655 30.89 16.62 -16.56
C GLY A 655 32.14 16.41 -15.70
N LEU A 656 32.04 15.63 -14.63
CA LEU A 656 33.20 15.29 -13.76
C LEU A 656 34.29 14.52 -14.55
N ILE A 657 33.88 13.55 -15.38
CA ILE A 657 34.82 12.80 -16.24
C ILE A 657 35.52 13.76 -17.20
N ALA A 658 34.79 14.63 -17.89
CA ALA A 658 35.35 15.58 -18.82
C ALA A 658 36.39 16.51 -18.14
N LEU A 659 36.05 17.09 -16.98
CA LEU A 659 36.95 17.96 -16.21
C LEU A 659 38.19 17.19 -15.71
N GLY A 660 38.04 15.93 -15.34
CA GLY A 660 39.15 15.07 -14.92
C GLY A 660 40.10 14.72 -16.07
N VAL A 661 39.58 14.37 -17.24
CA VAL A 661 40.36 14.08 -18.47
C VAL A 661 41.10 15.32 -18.97
N LEU A 662 40.45 16.48 -18.90
CA LEU A 662 41.09 17.77 -19.19
C LEU A 662 42.20 18.13 -18.18
N GLY A 663 42.20 17.52 -17.01
CA GLY A 663 43.16 17.78 -15.93
C GLY A 663 42.84 19.00 -15.07
N VAL A 664 41.59 19.50 -15.16
CA VAL A 664 41.08 20.63 -14.38
C VAL A 664 40.88 20.23 -12.92
N ILE A 665 40.39 19.00 -12.65
CA ILE A 665 40.22 18.47 -11.31
C ILE A 665 41.04 17.19 -11.08
N GLN A 666 41.43 16.96 -9.84
CA GLN A 666 42.17 15.76 -9.46
C GLN A 666 41.22 14.57 -9.24
N PRO A 667 41.68 13.31 -9.42
CA PRO A 667 40.88 12.11 -9.19
C PRO A 667 40.18 12.05 -7.83
N THR A 668 40.87 12.43 -6.78
CA THR A 668 40.35 12.50 -5.39
C THR A 668 39.23 13.54 -5.24
N THR A 669 39.36 14.70 -5.89
CA THR A 669 38.34 15.74 -5.93
C THR A 669 37.13 15.26 -6.72
N SER A 670 37.35 14.59 -7.87
CA SER A 670 36.28 13.99 -8.69
C SER A 670 35.49 12.97 -7.87
N ALA A 671 36.19 12.06 -7.17
CA ALA A 671 35.54 11.06 -6.31
C ALA A 671 34.75 11.72 -5.14
N LEU A 672 35.27 12.78 -4.53
CA LEU A 672 34.56 13.51 -3.47
C LEU A 672 33.27 14.16 -3.99
N LEU A 673 33.34 14.84 -5.14
CA LEU A 673 32.18 15.50 -5.74
C LEU A 673 31.13 14.48 -6.20
N HIS A 674 31.57 13.36 -6.79
CA HIS A 674 30.73 12.25 -7.16
C HIS A 674 29.95 11.70 -5.96
N ASN A 675 30.63 11.31 -4.88
CA ASN A 675 29.97 10.78 -3.67
C ASN A 675 29.05 11.82 -3.00
N THR A 676 29.44 13.10 -3.00
CA THR A 676 28.61 14.18 -2.48
C THR A 676 27.35 14.36 -3.31
N SER A 677 27.44 14.28 -4.65
CA SER A 677 26.28 14.38 -5.53
C SER A 677 25.34 13.18 -5.37
N THR A 678 25.88 11.95 -5.24
CA THR A 678 25.12 10.73 -4.96
C THR A 678 24.31 10.87 -3.67
N LEU A 679 24.94 11.34 -2.60
CA LEU A 679 24.26 11.60 -1.34
C LEU A 679 23.15 12.65 -1.50
N PHE A 680 23.45 13.77 -2.17
CA PHE A 680 22.47 14.85 -2.36
C PHE A 680 21.26 14.39 -3.17
N ILE A 681 21.49 13.63 -4.26
CA ILE A 681 20.42 13.07 -5.09
C ILE A 681 19.59 12.06 -4.28
N SER A 682 20.23 11.21 -3.48
CA SER A 682 19.53 10.24 -2.62
C SER A 682 18.69 10.94 -1.55
N MET A 683 19.20 11.98 -0.91
CA MET A 683 18.43 12.78 0.04
C MET A 683 17.25 13.50 -0.62
N ASN A 684 17.42 13.99 -1.86
CA ASN A 684 16.32 14.58 -2.62
C ASN A 684 15.29 13.53 -3.05
N SER A 685 15.73 12.30 -3.29
CA SER A 685 14.85 11.15 -3.59
C SER A 685 13.93 10.77 -2.44
N MET A 686 14.36 10.97 -1.19
CA MET A 686 13.55 10.74 0.01
C MET A 686 12.41 11.75 0.22
N LYS A 687 12.47 12.91 -0.44
CA LYS A 687 11.42 13.93 -0.31
C LYS A 687 10.15 13.47 -1.01
N ASN A 688 9.01 13.92 -0.51
CA ASN A 688 7.72 13.67 -1.15
C ASN A 688 7.73 14.13 -2.62
N ILE A 689 6.96 13.43 -3.42
CA ILE A 689 6.75 13.75 -4.84
C ILE A 689 5.77 14.91 -4.90
N THR A 690 6.13 15.96 -5.63
CA THR A 690 5.25 17.13 -5.86
C THR A 690 4.15 16.71 -6.83
N LEU A 691 2.91 16.87 -6.41
CA LEU A 691 1.71 16.64 -7.20
C LEU A 691 1.18 17.98 -7.76
N ALA A 692 0.30 17.92 -8.73
CA ALA A 692 -0.43 19.09 -9.19
C ALA A 692 -1.28 19.68 -8.04
N GLU A 693 -1.40 21.00 -7.96
CA GLU A 693 -2.06 21.68 -6.82
C GLU A 693 -3.56 21.39 -6.72
N GLU A 694 -4.19 20.89 -7.78
CA GLU A 694 -5.62 20.59 -7.86
C GLU A 694 -6.04 19.30 -7.12
N HIS A 695 -5.08 18.49 -6.68
CA HIS A 695 -5.32 17.19 -6.02
C HIS A 695 -4.77 17.12 -4.57
N LYS A 696 -4.71 18.27 -3.90
CA LYS A 696 -4.30 18.36 -2.48
C LYS A 696 -5.46 18.31 -1.53
#